data_254255688cb9c955f7dfa5e5cb6acdd5
#
_entry.id   254255688cb9c955f7dfa5e5cb6acdd5
#
_cell.length_a   1.000
_cell.length_b   1.000
_cell.length_c   1.000
_cell.angle_alpha   90.00
_cell.angle_beta   90.00
_cell.angle_gamma   90.00
#
_symmetry.space_group_name_H-M   'P 1'
#
loop_
_entity.id
_entity.type
_entity.pdbx_description
1 polymer ?
#
loop_
_entity_poly.entity_id
_entity_poly.type
_entity_poly.pdbx_seq_one_letter_code
_entity_poly.pdbx_strand_id
1 'polypeptide(L)'
;MLPVNFLGHKRGRASLFLSFISISAIVSPALTATAAAQTATPQMPAMQAQEAPPQGSLPPIQVSGHRPKHPGKIKKPYVGAEAPAAPNPVRTPPIPGDLVSGPLSGIPITPLNAVATSASRLGLPIIETPASVDVLTAQTIQTQGYRTTTDTAQGAVGVLSGDAAGAPANFSMRGFSFGEINTLYNGIWTGPSNITARWMGTANLGQVEFLKGPSSLMTGLNAIGGAVNYVSRQPNSGSVQNEADVSVDSLGSVLTHYGSGGNTGVKGLDYRFDMAGSQLNSFIDGDFRDLTDVSGQLNYHAANNFMVWGAVEYKKDSGHAYWGTPVVPASFAGGNAINGVVSGSAINTFDGSVIGPVTIDSRTLTTNYNVADNATGAQELWLRSGFEWTPLNNVTIKDQVYTWQAKANWLDSETYAFSSTSMTNPCPGSLPTCIARDRFFVTHDQKLVGNNLDFTADTGFFGMENRFAAQLQVSRNWITFVEEGNPNDFPFDTVTVVDPSPGLYGSEFPDTRISRLTDIAGSFEDRLKITPAFALIGGVRLEALTLDRSGTNFDGTVPDGLPFSKTWTPVSYRAAYTYEPIHNLMFYSMYATAYDPAVAGVFSITPGTSLQLTSARIYEIGAKQQFWDDRAEWTVALYDIVQRNVFVPVNTTTTDLAGEVAGKGLEVSAAISPFEGWKFWANSAWTHARFVNFDAFTGNVPPNVAPIIVNAGASYRFEHWRWPTEVGASTRHVGPRFVFQDNLTTMDAYTTADAYAFVDIPGRDVALPELKTVRMTFRVRNLTNAIYAQWADPGLQDQILLGPPRTYEIAASARW
;
A
#
# COMPACT_ATOMS: atom_id res chain seq x y z
N MET A 1 42.21 4.42 39.57
CA MET A 1 43.28 3.45 39.79
C MET A 1 42.91 2.21 39.02
N LEU A 2 43.63 1.99 37.94
CA LEU A 2 43.71 0.72 37.18
C LEU A 2 44.42 -0.34 38.01
N PRO A 3 44.38 -1.65 37.74
CA PRO A 3 45.01 -2.13 36.49
C PRO A 3 44.27 -3.21 35.67
N VAL A 4 44.65 -3.17 34.40
CA VAL A 4 44.63 -4.14 33.31
C VAL A 4 45.37 -5.44 33.71
N ASN A 5 44.88 -6.58 33.18
CA ASN A 5 45.74 -7.68 32.85
C ASN A 5 45.26 -8.46 31.61
N PHE A 6 46.13 -8.52 30.62
CA PHE A 6 46.16 -9.36 29.40
C PHE A 6 46.62 -10.79 29.73
N LEU A 7 46.16 -11.75 28.92
CA LEU A 7 46.78 -13.03 28.40
C LEU A 7 45.63 -13.98 28.07
N GLY A 8 45.54 -14.66 26.97
CA GLY A 8 46.48 -15.16 26.02
C GLY A 8 45.76 -15.95 24.90
N HIS A 9 46.41 -16.00 23.78
CA HIS A 9 46.08 -16.72 22.55
C HIS A 9 45.72 -18.21 22.72
N LYS A 10 44.61 -18.66 22.03
CA LYS A 10 44.62 -19.97 21.36
C LYS A 10 43.79 -19.90 20.06
N ARG A 11 44.48 -20.11 18.94
CA ARG A 11 43.89 -20.34 17.62
C ARG A 11 43.15 -21.68 17.62
N GLY A 12 41.82 -21.63 17.41
CA GLY A 12 41.01 -22.78 17.06
C GLY A 12 40.40 -22.56 15.68
N ARG A 13 40.80 -23.41 14.73
CA ARG A 13 40.16 -23.46 13.40
C ARG A 13 38.73 -23.97 13.58
N ALA A 14 37.74 -23.13 13.29
CA ALA A 14 36.37 -23.58 13.16
C ALA A 14 36.13 -23.87 11.68
N SER A 15 36.05 -25.14 11.36
CA SER A 15 35.52 -25.67 10.10
C SER A 15 34.00 -25.50 10.12
N LEU A 16 33.48 -24.64 9.27
CA LEU A 16 32.04 -24.54 9.00
C LEU A 16 31.61 -25.77 8.19
N PHE A 17 30.97 -26.73 8.86
CA PHE A 17 30.18 -27.78 8.21
C PHE A 17 28.83 -27.16 7.83
N LEU A 18 28.59 -26.91 6.54
CA LEU A 18 27.27 -26.69 5.98
C LEU A 18 26.53 -28.04 5.93
N SER A 19 25.73 -28.29 6.95
CA SER A 19 24.77 -29.39 6.89
C SER A 19 23.54 -28.91 6.10
N PHE A 20 23.40 -29.34 4.87
CA PHE A 20 22.16 -29.26 4.13
C PHE A 20 21.14 -30.20 4.78
N ILE A 21 20.15 -29.64 5.46
CA ILE A 21 18.98 -30.38 5.92
C ILE A 21 18.02 -30.50 4.76
N SER A 22 17.96 -31.69 4.19
CA SER A 22 16.91 -32.12 3.26
C SER A 22 15.61 -32.24 4.05
N ILE A 23 14.67 -31.34 3.87
CA ILE A 23 13.29 -31.50 4.37
C ILE A 23 12.55 -32.31 3.32
N SER A 24 12.50 -33.60 3.52
CA SER A 24 11.61 -34.51 2.80
C SER A 24 10.18 -34.28 3.26
N ALA A 25 9.30 -34.13 2.31
CA ALA A 25 7.87 -33.96 2.48
C ALA A 25 7.26 -35.10 3.29
N ILE A 26 6.62 -34.79 4.40
CA ILE A 26 5.65 -35.65 5.04
C ILE A 26 4.27 -35.24 4.53
N VAL A 27 3.82 -35.95 3.48
CA VAL A 27 2.42 -35.99 3.08
C VAL A 27 1.86 -37.28 3.69
N SER A 28 1.05 -37.18 4.71
CA SER A 28 0.20 -38.29 5.15
C SER A 28 -1.17 -38.15 4.53
N PRO A 29 -1.68 -39.19 3.85
CA PRO A 29 -3.04 -39.19 3.30
C PRO A 29 -4.00 -39.74 4.36
N ALA A 30 -4.98 -38.93 4.75
CA ALA A 30 -6.18 -39.41 5.40
C ALA A 30 -7.37 -38.62 4.90
N LEU A 31 -7.98 -39.10 3.84
CA LEU A 31 -9.29 -38.71 3.38
C LEU A 31 -10.02 -39.95 2.92
N THR A 32 -10.71 -40.61 3.86
CA THR A 32 -11.84 -41.45 3.55
C THR A 32 -13.08 -40.78 4.17
N ALA A 33 -13.86 -40.13 3.34
CA ALA A 33 -15.18 -39.68 3.70
C ALA A 33 -16.20 -40.46 2.86
N THR A 34 -16.94 -41.30 3.53
CA THR A 34 -18.13 -41.98 3.02
C THR A 34 -19.26 -41.01 2.77
N ALA A 35 -19.71 -40.92 1.54
CA ALA A 35 -20.92 -40.24 1.13
C ALA A 35 -22.15 -41.04 1.56
N ALA A 36 -23.04 -40.42 2.34
CA ALA A 36 -24.43 -40.88 2.48
C ALA A 36 -25.35 -39.82 1.88
N ALA A 37 -26.00 -40.17 0.81
CA ALA A 37 -27.02 -39.38 0.13
C ALA A 37 -28.31 -39.37 0.98
N GLN A 38 -28.88 -38.19 1.19
CA GLN A 38 -30.29 -38.03 1.46
C GLN A 38 -30.89 -36.99 0.53
N THR A 39 -31.72 -37.43 -0.36
CA THR A 39 -32.59 -36.68 -1.25
C THR A 39 -33.75 -36.08 -0.45
N ALA A 40 -33.93 -34.79 -0.52
CA ALA A 40 -35.20 -34.13 -0.27
C ALA A 40 -35.34 -32.90 -1.17
N THR A 41 -36.27 -33.00 -2.12
CA THR A 41 -36.66 -31.96 -3.07
C THR A 41 -37.76 -31.11 -2.43
N PRO A 42 -37.63 -29.78 -2.41
CA PRO A 42 -38.82 -28.91 -2.24
C PRO A 42 -39.29 -28.44 -3.63
N GLN A 43 -40.56 -28.67 -3.91
CA GLN A 43 -41.29 -28.10 -5.05
C GLN A 43 -41.43 -26.58 -4.90
N MET A 44 -41.00 -25.83 -5.96
CA MET A 44 -41.36 -24.41 -6.12
C MET A 44 -42.73 -24.31 -6.82
N PRO A 45 -43.56 -23.33 -6.45
CA PRO A 45 -44.79 -23.03 -7.17
C PRO A 45 -44.54 -22.32 -8.49
N ALA A 46 -45.29 -22.66 -9.51
CA ALA A 46 -45.25 -22.11 -10.85
C ALA A 46 -45.64 -20.62 -10.87
N MET A 47 -44.75 -19.78 -11.39
CA MET A 47 -45.09 -18.40 -11.79
C MET A 47 -45.62 -18.38 -13.22
N GLN A 48 -46.78 -17.77 -13.41
CA GLN A 48 -47.44 -17.56 -14.69
C GLN A 48 -46.59 -16.64 -15.59
N ALA A 49 -46.51 -17.02 -16.84
CA ALA A 49 -45.88 -16.26 -17.90
C ALA A 49 -46.72 -15.00 -18.24
N GLN A 50 -46.08 -13.84 -18.25
CA GLN A 50 -46.62 -12.59 -18.75
C GLN A 50 -46.18 -12.41 -20.20
N GLU A 51 -47.12 -12.20 -21.11
CA GLU A 51 -46.92 -12.02 -22.54
C GLU A 51 -46.08 -10.74 -22.85
N ALA A 52 -45.15 -10.88 -23.83
CA ALA A 52 -44.33 -9.78 -24.34
C ALA A 52 -45.13 -8.96 -25.39
N PRO A 53 -44.96 -7.63 -25.48
CA PRO A 53 -45.59 -6.84 -26.54
C PRO A 53 -44.91 -7.01 -27.91
N PRO A 54 -45.59 -6.75 -29.02
CA PRO A 54 -45.15 -7.08 -30.37
C PRO A 54 -44.04 -6.17 -30.88
N GLN A 55 -43.09 -6.78 -31.59
CA GLN A 55 -41.99 -6.11 -32.28
C GLN A 55 -42.49 -5.35 -33.51
N GLY A 56 -42.24 -4.06 -33.54
CA GLY A 56 -42.43 -3.22 -34.72
C GLY A 56 -41.21 -3.36 -35.67
N SER A 57 -41.50 -3.65 -36.92
CA SER A 57 -40.53 -3.76 -38.01
C SER A 57 -40.07 -2.38 -38.49
N LEU A 58 -38.76 -2.19 -38.61
CA LEU A 58 -38.14 -1.02 -39.22
C LEU A 58 -38.11 -1.14 -40.75
N PRO A 59 -38.27 -0.05 -41.51
CA PRO A 59 -38.25 -0.07 -42.96
C PRO A 59 -36.81 -0.22 -43.52
N PRO A 60 -36.64 -0.77 -44.75
CA PRO A 60 -35.32 -1.01 -45.33
C PRO A 60 -34.67 0.24 -45.86
N ILE A 61 -33.39 0.41 -45.59
CA ILE A 61 -32.53 1.46 -46.11
C ILE A 61 -32.01 1.08 -47.48
N GLN A 62 -32.35 1.86 -48.51
CA GLN A 62 -31.76 1.74 -49.83
C GLN A 62 -30.41 2.47 -49.87
N VAL A 63 -29.35 1.73 -50.20
CA VAL A 63 -28.01 2.29 -50.46
C VAL A 63 -27.80 2.30 -51.98
N SER A 64 -27.76 3.52 -52.59
CA SER A 64 -27.35 3.70 -53.96
C SER A 64 -25.83 3.83 -54.10
N GLY A 65 -25.17 2.83 -54.68
CA GLY A 65 -23.75 2.83 -54.92
C GLY A 65 -23.36 3.53 -56.22
N HIS A 66 -22.47 4.51 -56.15
CA HIS A 66 -21.72 5.01 -57.31
C HIS A 66 -20.34 4.31 -57.35
N ARG A 67 -20.04 3.66 -58.45
CA ARG A 67 -18.76 2.99 -58.75
C ARG A 67 -17.85 3.95 -59.51
N PRO A 68 -16.60 4.26 -59.02
CA PRO A 68 -15.60 4.89 -59.88
C PRO A 68 -14.79 3.82 -60.67
N LYS A 69 -14.45 4.16 -61.90
CA LYS A 69 -13.67 3.35 -62.86
C LYS A 69 -12.20 3.22 -62.44
N HIS A 70 -11.68 2.02 -62.62
CA HIS A 70 -10.25 1.69 -62.48
C HIS A 70 -9.35 2.29 -63.56
N PRO A 71 -8.11 2.73 -63.20
CA PRO A 71 -6.99 2.71 -64.15
C PRO A 71 -6.00 1.57 -63.84
N GLY A 72 -5.41 1.14 -64.88
CA GLY A 72 -4.45 0.17 -65.24
C GLY A 72 -3.51 -0.50 -64.23
N LYS A 73 -3.33 -1.81 -64.51
CA LYS A 73 -2.36 -2.75 -63.89
C LYS A 73 -0.91 -2.30 -64.07
N ILE A 74 -0.19 -2.02 -62.97
CA ILE A 74 1.28 -2.04 -62.95
C ILE A 74 1.71 -3.40 -62.34
N LYS A 75 2.49 -4.18 -63.11
CA LYS A 75 3.09 -5.43 -62.64
C LYS A 75 4.21 -5.10 -61.64
N LYS A 76 4.04 -5.56 -60.39
CA LYS A 76 5.17 -5.59 -59.43
C LYS A 76 5.96 -6.88 -59.63
N PRO A 77 7.30 -6.85 -59.38
CA PRO A 77 8.12 -8.04 -59.42
C PRO A 77 7.82 -8.95 -58.23
N TYR A 78 7.86 -10.23 -58.48
CA TYR A 78 7.72 -11.31 -57.52
C TYR A 78 8.90 -11.27 -56.52
N VAL A 79 8.66 -10.87 -55.27
CA VAL A 79 9.60 -11.04 -54.18
C VAL A 79 9.29 -12.38 -53.54
N GLY A 80 10.32 -13.21 -53.44
CA GLY A 80 10.22 -14.57 -52.90
C GLY A 80 9.70 -14.52 -51.45
N ALA A 81 8.98 -15.58 -51.06
CA ALA A 81 8.46 -15.77 -49.72
C ALA A 81 9.61 -15.65 -48.69
N GLU A 82 9.60 -14.59 -47.87
CA GLU A 82 10.43 -14.47 -46.68
C GLU A 82 10.05 -15.62 -45.72
N ALA A 83 11.09 -16.33 -45.24
CA ALA A 83 10.92 -17.30 -44.18
C ALA A 83 10.23 -16.66 -42.97
N PRO A 84 9.37 -17.37 -42.20
CA PRO A 84 8.78 -16.79 -41.01
C PRO A 84 9.86 -16.25 -40.09
N ALA A 85 9.73 -14.97 -39.72
CA ALA A 85 10.63 -14.32 -38.81
C ALA A 85 10.78 -15.18 -37.55
N ALA A 86 12.02 -15.38 -37.11
CA ALA A 86 12.28 -16.07 -35.85
C ALA A 86 11.46 -15.37 -34.75
N PRO A 87 10.85 -16.12 -33.83
CA PRO A 87 10.12 -15.52 -32.74
C PRO A 87 11.04 -14.54 -32.02
N ASN A 88 10.57 -13.32 -31.80
CA ASN A 88 11.30 -12.32 -31.02
C ASN A 88 11.80 -12.97 -29.74
N PRO A 89 13.05 -12.74 -29.33
CA PRO A 89 13.54 -13.26 -28.07
C PRO A 89 12.58 -12.80 -27.00
N VAL A 90 12.12 -13.75 -26.18
CA VAL A 90 11.28 -13.50 -24.99
C VAL A 90 11.97 -12.38 -24.22
N ARG A 91 11.37 -11.19 -24.20
CA ARG A 91 11.86 -10.12 -23.34
C ARG A 91 11.70 -10.65 -21.93
N THR A 92 12.80 -10.98 -21.27
CA THR A 92 12.80 -11.13 -19.83
C THR A 92 12.17 -9.88 -19.23
N PRO A 93 11.10 -9.99 -18.44
CA PRO A 93 10.55 -8.81 -17.79
C PRO A 93 11.67 -8.10 -17.03
N PRO A 94 11.74 -6.76 -17.06
CA PRO A 94 12.72 -6.05 -16.25
C PRO A 94 12.58 -6.50 -14.81
N ILE A 95 13.68 -6.77 -14.15
CA ILE A 95 13.70 -7.17 -12.74
C ILE A 95 13.11 -6.00 -11.94
N PRO A 96 12.12 -6.23 -11.07
CA PRO A 96 11.60 -5.18 -10.22
C PRO A 96 12.75 -4.54 -9.43
N GLY A 97 12.93 -3.22 -9.58
CA GLY A 97 14.03 -2.49 -8.96
C GLY A 97 15.21 -2.16 -9.87
N ASP A 98 15.26 -2.63 -11.12
CA ASP A 98 16.19 -2.07 -12.10
C ASP A 98 15.87 -0.59 -12.31
N LEU A 99 16.94 0.24 -12.32
CA LEU A 99 16.81 1.67 -12.58
C LEU A 99 16.17 1.86 -13.96
N VAL A 100 14.91 2.27 -13.98
CA VAL A 100 14.24 2.67 -15.21
C VAL A 100 14.92 3.94 -15.68
N SER A 101 15.89 3.78 -16.56
CA SER A 101 16.57 4.91 -17.18
C SER A 101 15.75 5.42 -18.36
N GLY A 102 15.50 6.71 -18.40
CA GLY A 102 14.75 7.33 -19.49
C GLY A 102 14.55 8.82 -19.26
N PRO A 103 14.04 9.53 -20.28
CA PRO A 103 13.85 10.98 -20.21
C PRO A 103 12.95 11.44 -19.04
N LEU A 104 12.04 10.58 -18.58
CA LEU A 104 11.09 10.85 -17.49
C LEU A 104 11.49 10.24 -16.14
N SER A 105 12.70 9.67 -16.01
CA SER A 105 13.13 9.04 -14.77
C SER A 105 13.22 10.01 -13.59
N GLY A 106 12.88 9.56 -12.37
CA GLY A 106 13.00 10.32 -11.12
C GLY A 106 11.86 11.29 -10.83
N ILE A 107 10.86 11.44 -11.70
CA ILE A 107 9.64 12.20 -11.41
C ILE A 107 8.54 11.29 -10.85
N PRO A 108 7.57 11.82 -10.07
CA PRO A 108 6.52 11.02 -9.45
C PRO A 108 5.40 10.68 -10.45
N ILE A 109 5.74 9.84 -11.40
CA ILE A 109 4.82 9.27 -12.38
C ILE A 109 5.17 7.80 -12.58
N THR A 110 4.18 6.99 -12.92
CA THR A 110 4.36 5.57 -13.20
C THR A 110 5.00 5.37 -14.57
N PRO A 111 6.21 4.80 -14.66
CA PRO A 111 6.76 4.45 -15.96
C PRO A 111 5.90 3.38 -16.62
N LEU A 112 5.36 3.64 -17.82
CA LEU A 112 4.46 2.70 -18.49
C LEU A 112 5.12 1.40 -18.96
N ASN A 113 6.45 1.36 -19.05
CA ASN A 113 7.25 0.17 -19.32
C ASN A 113 7.62 -0.62 -18.05
N ALA A 114 7.34 -0.11 -16.84
CA ALA A 114 7.52 -0.85 -15.60
C ALA A 114 6.57 -2.05 -15.50
N VAL A 115 6.95 -3.03 -14.69
CA VAL A 115 6.11 -4.19 -14.36
C VAL A 115 5.68 -4.08 -12.90
N ALA A 116 4.36 -4.16 -12.66
CA ALA A 116 3.81 -4.27 -11.32
C ALA A 116 3.43 -5.72 -11.04
N THR A 117 4.09 -6.32 -10.06
CA THR A 117 3.87 -7.73 -9.69
C THR A 117 2.52 -7.96 -9.02
N SER A 118 1.95 -6.92 -8.42
CA SER A 118 0.63 -6.94 -7.81
C SER A 118 -0.53 -6.78 -8.80
N ALA A 119 -0.27 -6.38 -10.06
CA ALA A 119 -1.31 -6.02 -11.02
C ALA A 119 -1.71 -7.17 -11.97
N SER A 120 -0.77 -8.06 -12.28
CA SER A 120 -0.98 -9.22 -13.15
C SER A 120 0.14 -10.25 -12.93
N ARG A 121 -0.23 -11.52 -12.92
CA ARG A 121 0.76 -12.62 -12.89
C ARG A 121 1.35 -12.92 -14.24
N LEU A 122 0.81 -12.35 -15.29
CA LEU A 122 1.32 -12.48 -16.66
C LEU A 122 2.64 -11.75 -16.90
N GLY A 123 3.12 -10.93 -15.91
CA GLY A 123 4.36 -10.15 -16.05
C GLY A 123 4.27 -9.11 -17.16
N LEU A 124 3.11 -8.51 -17.36
CA LEU A 124 2.88 -7.47 -18.37
C LEU A 124 3.41 -6.12 -17.90
N PRO A 125 3.98 -5.31 -18.80
CA PRO A 125 4.27 -3.92 -18.49
C PRO A 125 2.96 -3.14 -18.23
N ILE A 126 3.06 -2.05 -17.49
CA ILE A 126 1.89 -1.23 -17.11
C ILE A 126 1.09 -0.79 -18.33
N ILE A 127 1.76 -0.47 -19.45
CA ILE A 127 1.07 -0.06 -20.67
C ILE A 127 0.15 -1.18 -21.22
N GLU A 128 0.48 -2.44 -21.01
CA GLU A 128 -0.32 -3.60 -21.46
C GLU A 128 -1.28 -4.14 -20.39
N THR A 129 -1.20 -3.59 -19.16
CA THR A 129 -2.01 -4.07 -18.02
C THR A 129 -3.35 -3.32 -17.99
N PRO A 130 -4.51 -4.02 -18.08
CA PRO A 130 -5.82 -3.37 -18.05
C PRO A 130 -6.26 -3.07 -16.61
N ALA A 131 -5.55 -2.19 -15.94
CA ALA A 131 -5.84 -1.70 -14.58
C ALA A 131 -5.13 -0.36 -14.34
N SER A 132 -5.65 0.44 -13.44
CA SER A 132 -4.97 1.62 -12.91
C SER A 132 -3.98 1.19 -11.82
N VAL A 133 -2.71 1.37 -12.08
CA VAL A 133 -1.61 1.00 -11.18
C VAL A 133 -0.57 2.10 -11.20
N ASP A 134 -0.12 2.54 -10.02
CA ASP A 134 1.03 3.43 -9.93
C ASP A 134 2.24 2.64 -9.42
N VAL A 135 3.40 2.88 -10.03
CA VAL A 135 4.69 2.31 -9.63
C VAL A 135 5.67 3.44 -9.35
N LEU A 136 6.10 3.55 -8.11
CA LEU A 136 7.16 4.47 -7.72
C LEU A 136 8.48 3.70 -7.62
N THR A 137 9.41 3.97 -8.52
CA THR A 137 10.72 3.32 -8.56
C THR A 137 11.63 3.84 -7.45
N ALA A 138 12.67 3.07 -7.08
CA ALA A 138 13.70 3.52 -6.13
C ALA A 138 14.30 4.88 -6.53
N GLN A 139 14.48 5.13 -7.83
CA GLN A 139 14.99 6.41 -8.34
C GLN A 139 14.00 7.56 -8.07
N THR A 140 12.70 7.34 -8.30
CA THR A 140 11.66 8.34 -7.99
C THR A 140 11.63 8.60 -6.49
N ILE A 141 11.62 7.55 -5.67
CA ILE A 141 11.63 7.64 -4.20
C ILE A 141 12.82 8.48 -3.72
N GLN A 142 14.02 8.19 -4.21
CA GLN A 142 15.24 8.93 -3.85
C GLN A 142 15.22 10.39 -4.34
N THR A 143 14.82 10.63 -5.61
CA THR A 143 14.79 11.98 -6.19
C THR A 143 13.77 12.87 -5.48
N GLN A 144 12.58 12.34 -5.20
CA GLN A 144 11.53 13.07 -4.49
C GLN A 144 11.79 13.14 -2.96
N GLY A 145 12.67 12.26 -2.44
CA GLY A 145 13.03 12.20 -1.02
C GLY A 145 11.94 11.62 -0.14
N TYR A 146 11.16 10.66 -0.64
CA TYR A 146 10.22 9.92 0.18
C TYR A 146 10.98 9.04 1.15
N ARG A 147 10.91 9.33 2.45
CA ARG A 147 11.71 8.69 3.50
C ARG A 147 11.04 7.46 4.09
N THR A 148 9.72 7.50 4.15
CA THR A 148 8.88 6.41 4.66
C THR A 148 7.95 5.89 3.57
N THR A 149 7.39 4.70 3.79
CA THR A 149 6.38 4.15 2.88
C THR A 149 5.14 5.02 2.80
N THR A 150 4.78 5.72 3.86
CA THR A 150 3.67 6.68 3.90
C THR A 150 3.92 7.88 2.99
N ASP A 151 5.16 8.39 2.94
CA ASP A 151 5.52 9.50 2.05
C ASP A 151 5.28 9.16 0.57
N THR A 152 5.39 7.88 0.19
CA THR A 152 5.25 7.47 -1.22
C THR A 152 3.84 7.72 -1.77
N ALA A 153 2.82 7.81 -0.93
CA ALA A 153 1.47 8.19 -1.34
C ALA A 153 1.41 9.57 -2.04
N GLN A 154 2.36 10.45 -1.75
CA GLN A 154 2.44 11.77 -2.37
C GLN A 154 2.74 11.68 -3.88
N GLY A 155 3.43 10.62 -4.31
CA GLY A 155 3.74 10.38 -5.72
C GLY A 155 2.66 9.62 -6.49
N ALA A 156 1.69 9.02 -5.81
CA ALA A 156 0.63 8.22 -6.42
C ALA A 156 -0.62 9.05 -6.72
N VAL A 157 -1.33 8.69 -7.81
CA VAL A 157 -2.52 9.41 -8.25
C VAL A 157 -3.70 9.14 -7.32
N GLY A 158 -4.24 10.18 -6.69
CA GLY A 158 -5.45 10.07 -5.87
C GLY A 158 -5.29 9.29 -4.58
N VAL A 159 -4.06 9.13 -4.08
CA VAL A 159 -3.77 8.42 -2.83
C VAL A 159 -3.48 9.42 -1.71
N LEU A 160 -4.10 9.21 -0.56
CA LEU A 160 -3.76 9.86 0.71
C LEU A 160 -3.17 8.82 1.67
N SER A 161 -2.44 9.31 2.64
CA SER A 161 -1.87 8.46 3.69
C SER A 161 -1.90 9.13 5.04
N GLY A 162 -1.97 8.30 6.07
CA GLY A 162 -1.86 8.68 7.46
C GLY A 162 -0.90 7.77 8.19
N ASP A 163 -0.40 8.24 9.29
CA ASP A 163 0.65 7.57 10.05
C ASP A 163 0.34 7.61 11.56
N ALA A 164 -0.89 7.18 11.90
CA ALA A 164 -1.30 7.03 13.29
C ALA A 164 -0.43 5.98 14.00
N ALA A 165 -0.14 6.19 15.26
CA ALA A 165 0.90 5.45 15.98
C ALA A 165 0.65 3.93 16.05
N GLY A 166 -0.58 3.48 16.33
CA GLY A 166 -0.92 2.05 16.39
C GLY A 166 -1.26 1.43 15.03
N ALA A 167 -1.52 2.27 14.01
CA ALA A 167 -1.86 1.84 12.66
C ALA A 167 -1.14 2.72 11.63
N PRO A 168 0.21 2.68 11.58
CA PRO A 168 0.98 3.46 10.63
C PRO A 168 0.78 2.96 9.20
N ALA A 169 1.12 3.79 8.22
CA ALA A 169 1.00 3.50 6.79
C ALA A 169 -0.43 3.13 6.37
N ASN A 170 -1.42 3.84 6.90
CA ASN A 170 -2.79 3.79 6.40
C ASN A 170 -2.93 4.61 5.11
N PHE A 171 -3.73 4.09 4.19
CA PHE A 171 -3.98 4.73 2.91
C PHE A 171 -5.46 4.95 2.66
N SER A 172 -5.76 5.96 1.84
CA SER A 172 -7.08 6.18 1.25
C SER A 172 -6.95 6.31 -0.26
N MET A 173 -7.77 5.58 -1.00
CA MET A 173 -7.86 5.65 -2.45
C MET A 173 -9.26 5.28 -2.94
N ARG A 174 -9.74 5.97 -3.98
CA ARG A 174 -11.01 5.68 -4.68
C ARG A 174 -12.27 5.64 -3.80
N GLY A 175 -12.24 6.28 -2.63
CA GLY A 175 -13.38 6.32 -1.71
C GLY A 175 -13.32 5.30 -0.57
N PHE A 176 -12.24 4.55 -0.49
CA PHE A 176 -11.97 3.54 0.52
C PHE A 176 -10.75 3.89 1.33
N SER A 177 -10.73 3.60 2.61
CA SER A 177 -9.65 3.97 3.52
C SER A 177 -9.47 2.97 4.65
N PHE A 178 -8.44 3.18 5.45
CA PHE A 178 -8.14 2.36 6.61
C PHE A 178 -7.90 0.89 6.23
N GLY A 179 -8.42 -0.10 6.96
CA GLY A 179 -8.22 -1.52 6.72
C GLY A 179 -8.76 -2.07 5.38
N GLU A 180 -9.41 -1.23 4.53
CA GLU A 180 -9.92 -1.60 3.21
C GLU A 180 -8.85 -1.57 2.11
N ILE A 181 -7.67 -1.01 2.41
CA ILE A 181 -6.50 -0.99 1.53
C ILE A 181 -5.50 -2.02 2.02
N ASN A 182 -5.23 -3.00 1.20
CA ASN A 182 -4.33 -4.09 1.54
C ASN A 182 -2.86 -3.65 1.55
N THR A 183 -2.05 -4.23 2.43
CA THR A 183 -0.61 -4.05 2.46
C THR A 183 0.08 -5.37 2.15
N LEU A 184 0.96 -5.35 1.15
CA LEU A 184 1.73 -6.50 0.71
C LEU A 184 3.23 -6.22 0.86
N TYR A 185 3.99 -7.23 1.18
CA TYR A 185 5.44 -7.21 1.14
C TYR A 185 5.95 -8.27 0.15
N ASN A 186 6.55 -7.83 -0.97
CA ASN A 186 6.93 -8.70 -2.09
C ASN A 186 5.78 -9.60 -2.59
N GLY A 187 4.57 -9.03 -2.65
CA GLY A 187 3.36 -9.75 -3.06
C GLY A 187 2.75 -10.68 -2.00
N ILE A 188 3.30 -10.71 -0.77
CA ILE A 188 2.82 -11.52 0.33
C ILE A 188 1.97 -10.66 1.26
N TRP A 189 0.74 -11.09 1.54
CA TRP A 189 -0.14 -10.46 2.50
C TRP A 189 0.25 -10.81 3.93
N THR A 190 0.44 -9.80 4.79
CA THR A 190 0.87 -9.98 6.18
C THR A 190 -0.27 -9.98 7.19
N GLY A 191 -1.43 -9.51 6.79
CA GLY A 191 -2.61 -9.38 7.64
C GLY A 191 -3.35 -8.06 7.37
N PRO A 192 -4.46 -7.79 8.09
CA PRO A 192 -5.20 -6.54 7.97
C PRO A 192 -4.30 -5.33 8.24
N SER A 193 -4.22 -4.39 7.30
CA SER A 193 -3.27 -3.27 7.34
C SER A 193 -3.44 -2.35 8.55
N ASN A 194 -4.67 -2.14 9.00
CA ASN A 194 -4.98 -1.34 10.19
C ASN A 194 -4.44 -1.92 11.52
N ILE A 195 -3.92 -3.14 11.51
CA ILE A 195 -3.40 -3.82 12.72
C ILE A 195 -1.95 -4.27 12.51
N THR A 196 -1.62 -4.75 11.30
CA THR A 196 -0.31 -5.37 11.01
C THR A 196 0.68 -4.44 10.31
N ALA A 197 0.22 -3.29 9.79
CA ALA A 197 1.12 -2.31 9.22
C ALA A 197 2.10 -1.75 10.27
N ARG A 198 3.31 -1.43 9.82
CA ARG A 198 4.39 -0.90 10.67
C ARG A 198 5.08 0.24 9.96
N TRP A 199 5.75 1.09 10.72
CA TRP A 199 6.62 2.11 10.15
C TRP A 199 7.75 1.45 9.40
N MET A 200 7.96 1.89 8.18
CA MET A 200 8.98 1.33 7.31
C MET A 200 9.66 2.42 6.50
N GLY A 201 10.99 2.41 6.47
CA GLY A 201 11.80 3.21 5.57
C GLY A 201 11.72 2.72 4.13
N THR A 202 12.14 3.54 3.20
CA THR A 202 12.12 3.22 1.76
C THR A 202 13.49 2.83 1.21
N ALA A 203 14.55 2.90 1.99
CA ALA A 203 15.92 2.78 1.50
C ALA A 203 16.25 1.42 0.86
N ASN A 204 15.67 0.31 1.38
CA ASN A 204 15.83 -1.04 0.85
C ASN A 204 14.77 -1.42 -0.21
N LEU A 205 13.86 -0.50 -0.57
CA LEU A 205 12.82 -0.76 -1.57
C LEU A 205 13.30 -0.48 -3.00
N GLY A 206 13.02 -1.41 -3.89
CA GLY A 206 13.21 -1.26 -5.33
C GLY A 206 12.05 -0.50 -5.98
N GLN A 207 10.84 -0.75 -5.50
CA GLN A 207 9.65 -0.03 -5.94
C GLN A 207 8.52 -0.14 -4.92
N VAL A 208 7.55 0.79 -5.02
CA VAL A 208 6.25 0.73 -4.33
C VAL A 208 5.16 0.75 -5.38
N GLU A 209 4.25 -0.21 -5.30
CA GLU A 209 3.15 -0.38 -6.26
C GLU A 209 1.82 -0.05 -5.56
N PHE A 210 1.02 0.82 -6.17
CA PHE A 210 -0.35 1.13 -5.74
C PHE A 210 -1.33 0.56 -6.76
N LEU A 211 -1.91 -0.58 -6.44
CA LEU A 211 -2.97 -1.20 -7.24
C LEU A 211 -4.32 -0.69 -6.75
N LYS A 212 -5.12 -0.11 -7.62
CA LYS A 212 -6.34 0.62 -7.25
C LYS A 212 -7.60 -0.16 -7.58
N GLY A 213 -8.47 -0.27 -6.59
CA GLY A 213 -9.75 -0.99 -6.68
C GLY A 213 -9.64 -2.47 -6.36
N PRO A 214 -10.78 -3.19 -6.37
CA PRO A 214 -10.87 -4.61 -6.04
C PRO A 214 -9.91 -5.50 -6.81
N SER A 215 -9.08 -6.27 -6.11
CA SER A 215 -7.97 -7.00 -6.71
C SER A 215 -7.69 -8.37 -6.10
N SER A 216 -8.67 -9.00 -5.45
CA SER A 216 -8.47 -10.30 -4.79
C SER A 216 -7.92 -11.41 -5.70
N LEU A 217 -8.16 -11.34 -7.02
CA LEU A 217 -7.53 -12.29 -7.96
C LEU A 217 -6.01 -12.33 -7.79
N MET A 218 -5.38 -11.16 -7.61
CA MET A 218 -3.92 -11.01 -7.56
C MET A 218 -3.39 -11.08 -6.14
N THR A 219 -4.07 -10.42 -5.21
CA THR A 219 -3.55 -10.14 -3.86
C THR A 219 -4.20 -10.99 -2.77
N GLY A 220 -5.24 -11.77 -3.11
CA GLY A 220 -6.04 -12.53 -2.16
C GLY A 220 -7.01 -11.64 -1.38
N LEU A 221 -7.10 -11.89 -0.11
CA LEU A 221 -8.02 -11.22 0.82
C LEU A 221 -7.74 -9.72 0.98
N ASN A 222 -8.74 -9.00 1.50
CA ASN A 222 -8.65 -7.63 2.02
C ASN A 222 -8.30 -6.55 0.97
N ALA A 223 -8.45 -6.82 -0.31
CA ALA A 223 -8.16 -5.88 -1.38
C ALA A 223 -9.43 -5.24 -1.94
N ILE A 224 -10.22 -4.62 -1.08
CA ILE A 224 -11.50 -3.99 -1.43
C ILE A 224 -11.29 -2.68 -2.18
N GLY A 225 -10.60 -1.73 -1.57
CA GLY A 225 -10.28 -0.44 -2.16
C GLY A 225 -9.00 -0.45 -2.98
N GLY A 226 -8.16 -1.46 -2.79
CA GLY A 226 -6.88 -1.61 -3.48
C GLY A 226 -5.81 -2.28 -2.63
N ALA A 227 -4.56 -2.21 -3.13
CA ALA A 227 -3.41 -2.75 -2.43
C ALA A 227 -2.17 -1.87 -2.62
N VAL A 228 -1.33 -1.79 -1.60
CA VAL A 228 0.01 -1.21 -1.67
C VAL A 228 1.03 -2.33 -1.49
N ASN A 229 1.90 -2.52 -2.48
CA ASN A 229 2.91 -3.57 -2.46
C ASN A 229 4.31 -2.97 -2.37
N TYR A 230 5.04 -3.31 -1.34
CA TYR A 230 6.43 -2.92 -1.13
C TYR A 230 7.33 -4.01 -1.69
N VAL A 231 8.16 -3.67 -2.68
CA VAL A 231 9.06 -4.61 -3.35
C VAL A 231 10.49 -4.29 -2.96
N SER A 232 11.16 -5.21 -2.30
CA SER A 232 12.57 -5.05 -1.90
C SER A 232 13.50 -5.05 -3.12
N ARG A 233 14.67 -4.41 -2.98
CA ARG A 233 15.73 -4.42 -3.99
C ARG A 233 16.21 -5.84 -4.25
N GLN A 234 16.52 -6.14 -5.51
CA GLN A 234 16.93 -7.47 -5.97
C GLN A 234 18.40 -7.50 -6.37
N PRO A 235 19.09 -8.66 -6.26
CA PRO A 235 20.40 -8.85 -6.87
C PRO A 235 20.39 -8.60 -8.38
N ASN A 236 21.47 -8.07 -8.91
CA ASN A 236 21.72 -7.96 -10.34
C ASN A 236 23.01 -8.69 -10.71
N SER A 237 23.11 -9.18 -11.95
CA SER A 237 24.28 -9.93 -12.44
C SER A 237 25.39 -9.02 -13.00
N GLY A 238 25.29 -7.72 -12.81
CA GLY A 238 26.28 -6.73 -13.25
C GLY A 238 27.49 -6.64 -12.33
N SER A 239 28.38 -5.69 -12.64
CA SER A 239 29.48 -5.33 -11.75
C SER A 239 28.96 -4.88 -10.39
N VAL A 240 29.73 -5.12 -9.33
CA VAL A 240 29.39 -4.65 -7.98
C VAL A 240 29.20 -3.14 -8.00
N GLN A 241 28.10 -2.71 -7.46
CA GLN A 241 27.75 -1.31 -7.24
C GLN A 241 27.49 -1.11 -5.76
N ASN A 242 28.13 -0.12 -5.21
CA ASN A 242 27.93 0.30 -3.83
C ASN A 242 27.29 1.68 -3.81
N GLU A 243 26.52 1.92 -2.81
CA GLU A 243 25.90 3.22 -2.53
C GLU A 243 25.88 3.49 -1.01
N ALA A 244 26.07 4.73 -0.66
CA ALA A 244 25.92 5.19 0.72
C ALA A 244 25.21 6.54 0.70
N ASP A 245 24.18 6.66 1.52
CA ASP A 245 23.34 7.85 1.63
C ASP A 245 23.29 8.32 3.07
N VAL A 246 23.32 9.64 3.26
CA VAL A 246 23.06 10.29 4.55
C VAL A 246 22.20 11.52 4.31
N SER A 247 21.20 11.73 5.13
CA SER A 247 20.45 12.99 5.16
C SER A 247 20.18 13.47 6.57
N VAL A 248 20.07 14.78 6.72
CA VAL A 248 19.67 15.46 7.94
C VAL A 248 18.64 16.53 7.62
N ASP A 249 17.69 16.75 8.51
CA ASP A 249 16.69 17.80 8.34
C ASP A 249 16.64 18.79 9.49
N SER A 250 15.86 19.86 9.31
CA SER A 250 15.73 20.93 10.31
C SER A 250 14.98 20.55 11.59
N LEU A 251 14.33 19.38 11.62
CA LEU A 251 13.72 18.80 12.83
C LEU A 251 14.73 17.95 13.62
N GLY A 252 15.96 17.80 13.10
CA GLY A 252 17.00 16.97 13.68
C GLY A 252 16.90 15.50 13.29
N SER A 253 16.08 15.14 12.28
CA SER A 253 16.05 13.79 11.77
C SER A 253 17.36 13.45 11.05
N VAL A 254 17.80 12.19 11.18
CA VAL A 254 18.99 11.64 10.52
C VAL A 254 18.60 10.33 9.85
N LEU A 255 18.94 10.17 8.57
CA LEU A 255 18.78 8.93 7.82
C LEU A 255 20.13 8.51 7.25
N THR A 256 20.42 7.21 7.34
CA THR A 256 21.61 6.60 6.78
C THR A 256 21.24 5.34 6.02
N HIS A 257 21.91 5.10 4.91
CA HIS A 257 21.74 3.87 4.14
C HIS A 257 23.08 3.46 3.53
N TYR A 258 23.34 2.16 3.51
CA TYR A 258 24.40 1.53 2.75
C TYR A 258 23.82 0.37 1.95
N GLY A 259 24.10 0.36 0.66
CA GLY A 259 23.68 -0.70 -0.26
C GLY A 259 24.87 -1.24 -1.07
N SER A 260 24.86 -2.54 -1.33
CA SER A 260 25.86 -3.20 -2.16
C SER A 260 25.20 -4.34 -2.94
N GLY A 261 25.47 -4.45 -4.22
CA GLY A 261 24.92 -5.53 -5.03
C GLY A 261 25.63 -5.71 -6.35
N GLY A 262 25.60 -6.93 -6.87
CA GLY A 262 26.23 -7.33 -8.10
C GLY A 262 26.72 -8.78 -8.06
N ASN A 263 27.57 -9.13 -9.01
CA ASN A 263 28.19 -10.45 -9.08
C ASN A 263 29.28 -10.60 -8.01
N THR A 264 29.27 -11.70 -7.26
CA THR A 264 30.24 -11.96 -6.18
C THR A 264 31.65 -12.31 -6.65
N GLY A 265 31.88 -12.48 -7.97
CA GLY A 265 33.08 -13.11 -8.52
C GLY A 265 33.02 -14.64 -8.55
N VAL A 266 32.08 -15.25 -7.86
CA VAL A 266 31.77 -16.69 -8.00
C VAL A 266 30.81 -16.86 -9.16
N LYS A 267 31.13 -17.77 -10.08
CA LYS A 267 30.33 -17.98 -11.28
C LYS A 267 28.88 -18.29 -10.94
N GLY A 268 27.98 -17.47 -11.45
CA GLY A 268 26.53 -17.62 -11.29
C GLY A 268 25.98 -17.21 -9.92
N LEU A 269 26.79 -16.57 -9.05
CA LEU A 269 26.31 -16.11 -7.75
C LEU A 269 26.29 -14.59 -7.70
N ASP A 270 25.06 -14.05 -7.57
CA ASP A 270 24.78 -12.63 -7.42
C ASP A 270 24.26 -12.34 -6.03
N TYR A 271 24.44 -11.10 -5.55
CA TYR A 271 23.98 -10.68 -4.24
C TYR A 271 23.41 -9.28 -4.24
N ARG A 272 22.57 -9.02 -3.24
CA ARG A 272 22.19 -7.71 -2.78
C ARG A 272 22.23 -7.67 -1.26
N PHE A 273 22.77 -6.59 -0.71
CA PHE A 273 22.80 -6.29 0.72
C PHE A 273 22.42 -4.82 0.91
N ASP A 274 21.51 -4.55 1.83
CA ASP A 274 21.13 -3.20 2.23
C ASP A 274 21.09 -3.12 3.76
N MET A 275 21.55 -1.98 4.30
CA MET A 275 21.42 -1.64 5.70
C MET A 275 21.02 -0.17 5.81
N ALA A 276 19.92 0.10 6.50
CA ALA A 276 19.41 1.43 6.71
C ALA A 276 19.14 1.66 8.21
N GLY A 277 19.39 2.88 8.65
CA GLY A 277 19.04 3.36 9.98
C GLY A 277 18.53 4.79 9.88
N SER A 278 17.45 5.10 10.60
CA SER A 278 16.94 6.45 10.65
C SER A 278 16.39 6.76 12.03
N GLN A 279 16.64 8.00 12.46
CA GLN A 279 15.93 8.66 13.55
C GLN A 279 15.10 9.77 12.91
N LEU A 280 13.80 9.64 12.94
CA LEU A 280 12.86 10.61 12.40
C LEU A 280 12.23 11.39 13.56
N ASN A 281 12.58 12.65 13.67
CA ASN A 281 12.00 13.55 14.65
C ASN A 281 10.80 14.29 14.06
N SER A 282 9.79 14.50 14.89
CA SER A 282 8.58 15.24 14.56
C SER A 282 8.69 16.70 15.02
N PHE A 283 7.76 17.53 14.57
CA PHE A 283 7.55 18.87 15.11
C PHE A 283 6.68 18.85 16.37
N ILE A 284 6.16 17.69 16.74
CA ILE A 284 5.38 17.45 17.97
C ILE A 284 6.34 17.11 19.11
N ASP A 285 6.12 17.70 20.26
CA ASP A 285 6.98 17.55 21.44
C ASP A 285 7.07 16.07 21.89
N GLY A 286 8.28 15.54 21.90
CA GLY A 286 8.56 14.17 22.31
C GLY A 286 8.18 13.08 21.32
N ASP A 287 7.62 13.38 20.15
CA ASP A 287 7.32 12.40 19.10
C ASP A 287 8.56 12.16 18.24
N PHE A 288 8.98 10.91 18.14
CA PHE A 288 10.10 10.47 17.29
C PHE A 288 9.95 8.99 16.90
N ARG A 289 10.67 8.59 15.86
CA ARG A 289 10.69 7.21 15.37
C ARG A 289 12.08 6.80 14.94
N ASP A 290 12.57 5.72 15.52
CA ASP A 290 13.82 5.07 15.13
C ASP A 290 13.49 3.86 14.25
N LEU A 291 14.08 3.78 13.07
CA LEU A 291 13.91 2.67 12.14
C LEU A 291 15.26 2.04 11.86
N THR A 292 15.29 0.71 11.84
CA THR A 292 16.45 -0.08 11.40
C THR A 292 15.97 -1.15 10.44
N ASP A 293 16.62 -1.27 9.30
CA ASP A 293 16.35 -2.29 8.30
C ASP A 293 17.67 -2.87 7.79
N VAL A 294 17.79 -4.18 7.84
CA VAL A 294 18.93 -4.93 7.30
C VAL A 294 18.42 -6.06 6.44
N SER A 295 18.73 -6.05 5.16
CA SER A 295 18.28 -7.04 4.20
C SER A 295 19.44 -7.62 3.39
N GLY A 296 19.29 -8.87 3.00
CA GLY A 296 20.24 -9.57 2.15
C GLY A 296 19.57 -10.62 1.29
N GLN A 297 19.97 -10.70 0.02
CA GLN A 297 19.54 -11.74 -0.90
C GLN A 297 20.70 -12.26 -1.72
N LEU A 298 20.70 -13.58 -1.95
CA LEU A 298 21.61 -14.30 -2.82
C LEU A 298 20.81 -14.98 -3.92
N ASN A 299 21.28 -14.87 -5.17
CA ASN A 299 20.75 -15.58 -6.33
C ASN A 299 21.86 -16.47 -6.90
N TYR A 300 21.61 -17.77 -7.01
CA TYR A 300 22.56 -18.71 -7.60
C TYR A 300 21.97 -19.31 -8.88
N HIS A 301 22.56 -18.94 -10.00
CA HIS A 301 22.27 -19.47 -11.34
C HIS A 301 22.99 -20.81 -11.52
N ALA A 302 22.35 -21.88 -11.07
CA ALA A 302 22.90 -23.24 -11.17
C ALA A 302 22.97 -23.73 -12.63
N ALA A 303 22.08 -23.22 -13.50
CA ALA A 303 22.11 -23.39 -14.94
C ALA A 303 21.53 -22.13 -15.63
N ASN A 304 21.67 -22.03 -16.96
CA ASN A 304 21.13 -20.89 -17.70
C ASN A 304 19.61 -20.75 -17.58
N ASN A 305 18.92 -21.84 -17.26
CA ASN A 305 17.47 -21.91 -17.13
C ASN A 305 17.00 -22.29 -15.72
N PHE A 306 17.91 -22.26 -14.72
CA PHE A 306 17.58 -22.62 -13.36
C PHE A 306 18.36 -21.79 -12.34
N MET A 307 17.63 -21.04 -11.54
CA MET A 307 18.14 -20.20 -10.46
C MET A 307 17.48 -20.60 -9.14
N VAL A 308 18.26 -20.65 -8.07
CA VAL A 308 17.77 -20.73 -6.69
C VAL A 308 18.17 -19.46 -5.96
N TRP A 309 17.36 -19.06 -5.00
CA TRP A 309 17.62 -17.84 -4.25
C TRP A 309 17.18 -17.96 -2.79
N GLY A 310 17.80 -17.13 -1.95
CA GLY A 310 17.43 -16.99 -0.55
C GLY A 310 17.60 -15.56 -0.09
N ALA A 311 16.68 -15.11 0.75
CA ALA A 311 16.65 -13.76 1.30
C ALA A 311 16.35 -13.76 2.78
N VAL A 312 16.99 -12.85 3.52
CA VAL A 312 16.74 -12.54 4.91
C VAL A 312 16.56 -11.04 5.07
N GLU A 313 15.62 -10.64 5.91
CA GLU A 313 15.41 -9.24 6.23
C GLU A 313 14.97 -9.10 7.68
N TYR A 314 15.63 -8.22 8.40
CA TYR A 314 15.28 -7.84 9.78
C TYR A 314 14.93 -6.36 9.81
N LYS A 315 13.78 -6.05 10.39
CA LYS A 315 13.32 -4.70 10.63
C LYS A 315 13.06 -4.49 12.10
N LYS A 316 13.35 -3.30 12.57
CA LYS A 316 12.98 -2.83 13.90
C LYS A 316 12.52 -1.39 13.80
N ASP A 317 11.41 -1.09 14.42
CA ASP A 317 10.99 0.28 14.70
C ASP A 317 10.80 0.47 16.20
N SER A 318 10.94 1.70 16.67
CA SER A 318 10.64 2.13 18.03
C SER A 318 10.47 3.64 18.07
N GLY A 319 9.71 4.13 19.03
CA GLY A 319 9.50 5.58 19.18
C GLY A 319 8.45 5.91 20.21
N HIS A 320 8.09 7.17 20.23
CA HIS A 320 6.97 7.68 20.98
C HIS A 320 5.77 7.90 20.05
N ALA A 321 4.59 7.79 20.61
CA ALA A 321 3.34 7.87 19.86
C ALA A 321 2.77 9.29 19.87
N TYR A 322 2.26 9.74 18.71
CA TYR A 322 1.40 10.90 18.59
C TYR A 322 0.13 10.47 17.83
N TRP A 323 -1.01 10.58 18.54
CA TRP A 323 -2.30 10.17 17.97
C TRP A 323 -3.12 11.31 17.37
N GLY A 324 -2.66 12.54 17.55
CA GLY A 324 -3.30 13.70 16.97
C GLY A 324 -3.39 14.90 17.90
N THR A 325 -3.77 16.04 17.35
CA THR A 325 -4.09 17.27 18.06
C THR A 325 -5.61 17.31 18.27
N PRO A 326 -6.10 17.49 19.51
CA PRO A 326 -7.52 17.61 19.79
C PRO A 326 -8.15 18.79 19.06
N VAL A 327 -9.35 18.61 18.53
CA VAL A 327 -10.19 19.73 18.11
C VAL A 327 -10.84 20.38 19.31
N VAL A 328 -10.91 21.71 19.33
CA VAL A 328 -11.46 22.47 20.46
C VAL A 328 -12.54 23.44 19.97
N PRO A 329 -13.49 23.86 20.85
CA PRO A 329 -14.45 24.90 20.49
C PRO A 329 -13.73 26.20 20.09
N ALA A 330 -14.18 26.85 19.03
CA ALA A 330 -13.64 28.14 18.60
C ALA A 330 -13.77 29.22 19.69
N SER A 331 -14.83 29.13 20.54
CA SER A 331 -15.01 30.01 21.70
C SER A 331 -13.94 29.84 22.77
N PHE A 332 -13.40 28.62 22.94
CA PHE A 332 -12.27 28.35 23.83
C PHE A 332 -10.96 28.92 23.27
N ALA A 333 -10.69 28.64 21.98
CA ALA A 333 -9.48 29.14 21.34
C ALA A 333 -9.45 30.66 21.22
N GLY A 334 -10.60 31.29 21.01
CA GLY A 334 -10.71 32.75 20.89
C GLY A 334 -9.79 33.32 19.82
N GLY A 335 -8.92 34.23 20.17
CA GLY A 335 -7.91 34.84 19.29
C GLY A 335 -6.81 33.88 18.81
N ASN A 336 -6.71 32.69 19.40
CA ASN A 336 -5.75 31.64 19.01
C ASN A 336 -6.32 30.63 18.03
N ALA A 337 -7.58 30.78 17.60
CA ALA A 337 -8.21 29.89 16.62
C ALA A 337 -7.49 29.95 15.28
N ILE A 338 -7.14 28.78 14.71
CA ILE A 338 -6.55 28.66 13.37
C ILE A 338 -7.65 28.32 12.38
N ASN A 339 -7.90 29.26 11.46
CA ASN A 339 -8.87 29.06 10.38
C ASN A 339 -8.26 28.23 9.24
N GLY A 340 -9.10 27.46 8.55
CA GLY A 340 -8.69 26.74 7.33
C GLY A 340 -7.93 25.45 7.59
N VAL A 341 -8.03 24.88 8.80
CA VAL A 341 -7.49 23.55 9.15
C VAL A 341 -8.61 22.56 9.39
N VAL A 342 -9.53 22.91 10.29
CA VAL A 342 -10.76 22.15 10.56
C VAL A 342 -11.94 23.11 10.70
N SER A 343 -13.14 22.58 10.42
CA SER A 343 -14.40 23.31 10.55
C SER A 343 -15.55 22.35 10.90
N GLY A 344 -16.72 22.91 11.25
CA GLY A 344 -17.89 22.14 11.60
C GLY A 344 -18.04 21.95 13.11
N SER A 345 -18.45 20.77 13.56
CA SER A 345 -18.62 20.37 14.95
C SER A 345 -18.09 18.96 15.18
N ALA A 346 -17.82 18.59 16.43
CA ALA A 346 -17.36 17.24 16.77
C ALA A 346 -18.29 16.65 17.88
N ILE A 347 -18.29 15.35 17.99
CA ILE A 347 -18.96 14.62 19.08
C ILE A 347 -17.86 14.08 20.00
N ASN A 348 -17.90 14.44 21.27
CA ASN A 348 -16.97 13.92 22.27
C ASN A 348 -17.10 12.40 22.37
N THR A 349 -16.01 11.68 22.16
CA THR A 349 -15.97 10.21 22.15
C THR A 349 -16.38 9.62 23.52
N PHE A 350 -16.08 10.30 24.63
CA PHE A 350 -16.33 9.75 25.96
C PHE A 350 -17.77 9.94 26.46
N ASP A 351 -18.46 11.01 26.07
CA ASP A 351 -19.78 11.32 26.62
C ASP A 351 -20.86 11.65 25.58
N GLY A 352 -20.52 11.64 24.30
CA GLY A 352 -21.44 11.93 23.20
C GLY A 352 -21.91 13.39 23.11
N SER A 353 -21.33 14.30 23.88
CA SER A 353 -21.69 15.73 23.80
C SER A 353 -21.17 16.37 22.51
N VAL A 354 -21.96 17.26 21.92
CA VAL A 354 -21.59 17.97 20.70
C VAL A 354 -20.83 19.23 21.06
N ILE A 355 -19.62 19.37 20.49
CA ILE A 355 -18.81 20.60 20.58
C ILE A 355 -18.76 21.29 19.23
N GLY A 356 -18.82 22.61 19.22
CA GLY A 356 -18.69 23.37 17.97
C GLY A 356 -19.15 24.82 18.06
N PRO A 357 -18.80 25.62 17.07
CA PRO A 357 -17.88 25.31 15.95
C PRO A 357 -16.49 24.96 16.46
N VAL A 358 -15.83 23.98 15.79
CA VAL A 358 -14.50 23.51 16.19
C VAL A 358 -13.37 24.19 15.40
N THR A 359 -12.18 24.21 16.01
CA THR A 359 -10.93 24.72 15.43
C THR A 359 -9.74 24.00 16.05
N ILE A 360 -8.53 24.27 15.54
CA ILE A 360 -7.27 24.00 16.21
C ILE A 360 -6.81 25.27 16.92
N ASP A 361 -6.35 25.13 18.17
CA ASP A 361 -5.76 26.22 18.93
C ASP A 361 -4.28 26.36 18.61
N SER A 362 -3.81 27.52 18.25
CA SER A 362 -2.41 27.77 17.89
C SER A 362 -1.40 27.49 19.01
N ARG A 363 -1.86 27.46 20.26
CA ARG A 363 -1.04 27.11 21.43
C ARG A 363 -0.77 25.62 21.57
N THR A 364 -1.49 24.77 20.81
CA THR A 364 -1.41 23.31 20.92
C THR A 364 -0.77 22.64 19.69
N LEU A 365 -0.20 23.43 18.77
CA LEU A 365 0.33 22.93 17.49
C LEU A 365 1.48 21.93 17.64
N THR A 366 2.28 22.03 18.70
CA THR A 366 3.39 21.11 18.97
C THR A 366 3.12 20.20 20.17
N THR A 367 1.96 20.34 20.81
CA THR A 367 1.64 19.62 22.04
C THR A 367 1.38 18.15 21.77
N ASN A 368 2.07 17.27 22.51
CA ASN A 368 1.74 15.86 22.58
C ASN A 368 0.91 15.61 23.86
N TYR A 369 -0.32 15.09 23.69
CA TYR A 369 -1.20 14.80 24.82
C TYR A 369 -0.96 13.41 25.42
N ASN A 370 -0.01 12.67 24.90
CA ASN A 370 0.29 11.33 25.37
C ASN A 370 0.95 11.33 26.76
N VAL A 371 1.05 10.15 27.37
CA VAL A 371 1.78 9.95 28.64
C VAL A 371 3.28 10.05 28.42
N ALA A 372 4.02 10.43 29.47
CA ALA A 372 5.47 10.64 29.37
C ALA A 372 6.26 9.35 29.08
N ASP A 373 5.74 8.22 29.53
CA ASP A 373 6.32 6.89 29.37
C ASP A 373 5.72 6.11 28.18
N ASN A 374 5.03 6.81 27.27
CA ASN A 374 4.51 6.16 26.07
C ASN A 374 5.63 5.54 25.24
N ALA A 375 5.35 4.40 24.65
CA ALA A 375 6.30 3.69 23.82
C ALA A 375 5.57 2.87 22.74
N THR A 376 6.09 2.90 21.53
CA THR A 376 5.62 2.04 20.44
C THR A 376 6.80 1.42 19.73
N GLY A 377 6.63 0.21 19.22
CA GLY A 377 7.68 -0.45 18.45
C GLY A 377 7.32 -1.81 17.94
N ALA A 378 8.09 -2.26 16.97
CA ALA A 378 7.99 -3.61 16.43
C ALA A 378 9.35 -4.18 16.05
N GLN A 379 9.42 -5.51 15.98
CA GLN A 379 10.54 -6.25 15.42
C GLN A 379 9.99 -7.28 14.45
N GLU A 380 10.57 -7.33 13.26
CA GLU A 380 10.15 -8.22 12.19
C GLU A 380 11.33 -9.01 11.64
N LEU A 381 11.09 -10.27 11.34
CA LEU A 381 12.06 -11.13 10.64
C LEU A 381 11.38 -11.83 9.47
N TRP A 382 11.90 -11.59 8.28
CA TRP A 382 11.54 -12.29 7.05
C TRP A 382 12.61 -13.29 6.67
N LEU A 383 12.20 -14.50 6.35
CA LEU A 383 13.03 -15.48 5.66
C LEU A 383 12.27 -15.94 4.42
N ARG A 384 12.91 -15.84 3.26
CA ARG A 384 12.33 -16.24 1.99
C ARG A 384 13.34 -17.05 1.20
N SER A 385 12.88 -18.04 0.47
CA SER A 385 13.72 -18.81 -0.46
C SER A 385 12.86 -19.35 -1.58
N GLY A 386 13.47 -19.66 -2.70
CA GLY A 386 12.74 -20.20 -3.83
C GLY A 386 13.61 -20.55 -5.01
N PHE A 387 12.96 -20.88 -6.11
CA PHE A 387 13.65 -21.12 -7.37
C PHE A 387 12.86 -20.49 -8.53
N GLU A 388 13.58 -20.25 -9.61
CA GLU A 388 13.01 -19.96 -10.93
C GLU A 388 13.58 -20.96 -11.94
N TRP A 389 12.69 -21.65 -12.64
CA TRP A 389 13.03 -22.67 -13.62
C TRP A 389 12.31 -22.44 -14.94
N THR A 390 13.07 -22.36 -16.02
CA THR A 390 12.54 -22.24 -17.39
C THR A 390 12.84 -23.53 -18.14
N PRO A 391 12.02 -24.62 -17.91
CA PRO A 391 12.27 -25.93 -18.51
C PRO A 391 12.19 -25.90 -20.05
N LEU A 392 11.34 -25.02 -20.57
CA LEU A 392 11.15 -24.74 -22.00
C LEU A 392 11.23 -23.23 -22.21
N ASN A 393 11.61 -22.78 -23.39
CA ASN A 393 11.76 -21.34 -23.69
C ASN A 393 10.48 -20.51 -23.47
N ASN A 394 9.34 -21.17 -23.44
CA ASN A 394 8.02 -20.56 -23.29
C ASN A 394 7.32 -20.92 -21.97
N VAL A 395 8.00 -21.59 -21.04
CA VAL A 395 7.44 -22.02 -19.74
C VAL A 395 8.36 -21.58 -18.64
N THR A 396 7.82 -20.87 -17.65
CA THR A 396 8.52 -20.49 -16.41
C THR A 396 7.75 -21.00 -15.19
N ILE A 397 8.48 -21.61 -14.27
CA ILE A 397 7.98 -22.07 -12.98
C ILE A 397 8.76 -21.33 -11.90
N LYS A 398 8.06 -20.70 -10.98
CA LYS A 398 8.67 -20.03 -9.80
C LYS A 398 8.05 -20.62 -8.55
N ASP A 399 8.87 -20.87 -7.57
CA ASP A 399 8.43 -21.27 -6.24
C ASP A 399 9.03 -20.36 -5.19
N GLN A 400 8.22 -20.01 -4.20
CA GLN A 400 8.64 -19.19 -3.07
C GLN A 400 8.06 -19.76 -1.78
N VAL A 401 8.94 -20.19 -0.89
CA VAL A 401 8.61 -20.51 0.50
C VAL A 401 9.01 -19.31 1.37
N TYR A 402 8.15 -18.95 2.30
CA TYR A 402 8.40 -17.81 3.18
C TYR A 402 7.94 -18.04 4.61
N THR A 403 8.59 -17.37 5.53
CA THR A 403 8.12 -17.16 6.89
C THR A 403 8.37 -15.72 7.31
N TRP A 404 7.43 -15.17 8.05
CA TRP A 404 7.52 -13.88 8.69
C TRP A 404 7.10 -13.98 10.14
N GLN A 405 7.84 -13.32 11.01
CA GLN A 405 7.53 -13.18 12.42
C GLN A 405 7.59 -11.71 12.77
N ALA A 406 6.58 -11.24 13.48
CA ALA A 406 6.53 -9.89 13.99
C ALA A 406 6.11 -9.89 15.46
N LYS A 407 6.74 -9.01 16.23
CA LYS A 407 6.34 -8.68 17.59
C LYS A 407 6.21 -7.17 17.66
N ALA A 408 5.03 -6.71 17.99
CA ALA A 408 4.75 -5.29 18.11
C ALA A 408 4.08 -5.00 19.46
N ASN A 409 4.35 -3.84 19.99
CA ASN A 409 3.69 -3.33 21.18
C ASN A 409 3.58 -1.82 21.12
N TRP A 410 2.55 -1.31 21.74
CA TRP A 410 2.47 0.10 22.12
C TRP A 410 1.79 0.25 23.46
N LEU A 411 2.19 1.27 24.16
CA LEU A 411 1.72 1.63 25.50
C LEU A 411 1.54 3.14 25.46
N ASP A 412 0.30 3.60 25.57
CA ASP A 412 0.03 5.02 25.34
C ASP A 412 -1.39 5.46 25.81
N SER A 413 -1.74 6.67 25.41
CA SER A 413 -3.10 7.21 25.38
C SER A 413 -3.43 7.53 23.94
N GLU A 414 -4.53 7.02 23.43
CA GLU A 414 -4.93 7.12 22.03
C GLU A 414 -5.99 8.19 21.79
N THR A 415 -6.94 8.36 22.71
CA THR A 415 -8.07 9.28 22.55
C THR A 415 -7.87 10.55 23.36
N TYR A 416 -8.08 11.70 22.72
CA TYR A 416 -7.98 13.02 23.32
C TYR A 416 -9.23 13.84 23.01
N ALA A 417 -10.16 13.93 23.94
CA ALA A 417 -11.43 14.63 23.73
C ALA A 417 -11.54 15.89 24.60
N PHE A 418 -11.90 17.03 23.98
CA PHE A 418 -12.17 18.26 24.71
C PHE A 418 -13.39 18.13 25.61
N SER A 419 -13.25 18.49 26.87
CA SER A 419 -14.32 18.47 27.86
C SER A 419 -14.41 19.80 28.63
N SER A 420 -15.56 20.07 29.24
CA SER A 420 -15.77 21.24 30.09
C SER A 420 -16.71 20.91 31.24
N THR A 421 -16.77 21.78 32.22
CA THR A 421 -17.67 21.61 33.40
C THR A 421 -19.16 21.59 33.06
N SER A 422 -19.53 22.01 31.86
CA SER A 422 -20.91 21.97 31.36
C SER A 422 -21.27 20.69 30.60
N MET A 423 -20.33 19.78 30.38
CA MET A 423 -20.53 18.51 29.70
C MET A 423 -20.95 17.40 30.66
N THR A 424 -21.45 16.29 30.12
CA THR A 424 -21.91 15.12 30.88
C THR A 424 -20.77 14.49 31.70
N ASN A 425 -19.53 14.55 31.16
CA ASN A 425 -18.30 14.16 31.85
C ASN A 425 -17.42 15.39 32.14
N PRO A 426 -17.72 16.13 33.22
CA PRO A 426 -17.06 17.40 33.45
C PRO A 426 -15.62 17.21 33.90
N CYS A 427 -14.79 18.20 33.58
CA CYS A 427 -13.42 18.28 34.07
C CYS A 427 -13.39 18.25 35.61
N PRO A 428 -12.46 17.49 36.23
CA PRO A 428 -12.36 17.36 37.69
C PRO A 428 -11.81 18.64 38.35
N GLY A 429 -12.23 18.84 39.59
CA GLY A 429 -11.74 19.95 40.40
C GLY A 429 -12.23 21.33 39.97
N SER A 430 -11.32 22.27 39.87
CA SER A 430 -11.62 23.66 39.49
C SER A 430 -11.29 23.98 38.03
N LEU A 431 -10.97 22.96 37.20
CA LEU A 431 -10.64 23.19 35.80
C LEU A 431 -11.90 23.49 35.00
N PRO A 432 -12.04 24.63 34.33
CA PRO A 432 -13.21 24.95 33.54
C PRO A 432 -13.27 24.14 32.23
N THR A 433 -12.09 23.73 31.73
CA THR A 433 -11.90 22.96 30.49
C THR A 433 -10.72 22.03 30.62
N CYS A 434 -10.75 20.87 29.95
CA CYS A 434 -9.68 19.88 29.95
C CYS A 434 -9.71 19.04 28.67
N ILE A 435 -8.68 18.23 28.49
CA ILE A 435 -8.66 17.11 27.56
C ILE A 435 -8.82 15.83 28.37
N ALA A 436 -9.85 15.09 28.09
CA ALA A 436 -10.07 13.74 28.60
C ALA A 436 -9.26 12.73 27.78
N ARG A 437 -8.69 11.72 28.45
CA ARG A 437 -7.79 10.73 27.82
C ARG A 437 -8.15 9.31 28.28
N ASP A 438 -7.81 8.36 27.42
CA ASP A 438 -7.81 6.92 27.73
C ASP A 438 -6.41 6.42 28.09
N ARG A 439 -6.30 5.08 28.22
CA ARG A 439 -5.05 4.34 28.34
C ARG A 439 -5.19 3.05 27.59
N PHE A 440 -4.22 2.77 26.72
CA PHE A 440 -4.13 1.52 26.00
C PHE A 440 -2.71 0.92 26.07
N PHE A 441 -2.67 -0.39 26.28
CA PHE A 441 -1.51 -1.20 26.01
C PHE A 441 -1.91 -2.32 25.06
N VAL A 442 -1.15 -2.44 23.98
CA VAL A 442 -1.44 -3.46 22.96
C VAL A 442 -0.17 -4.21 22.63
N THR A 443 -0.29 -5.53 22.49
CA THR A 443 0.76 -6.35 21.89
C THR A 443 0.23 -7.19 20.75
N HIS A 444 1.05 -7.33 19.70
CA HIS A 444 0.81 -8.26 18.61
C HIS A 444 1.98 -9.21 18.48
N ASP A 445 1.76 -10.49 18.71
CA ASP A 445 2.69 -11.54 18.30
C ASP A 445 2.12 -12.22 17.06
N GLN A 446 2.85 -12.18 15.97
CA GLN A 446 2.40 -12.69 14.68
C GLN A 446 3.44 -13.62 14.04
N LYS A 447 2.95 -14.69 13.42
CA LYS A 447 3.77 -15.62 12.63
C LYS A 447 3.03 -16.03 11.37
N LEU A 448 3.66 -15.83 10.22
CA LEU A 448 3.17 -16.25 8.92
C LEU A 448 4.13 -17.27 8.31
N VAL A 449 3.59 -18.33 7.75
CA VAL A 449 4.32 -19.31 6.95
C VAL A 449 3.52 -19.60 5.69
N GLY A 450 4.17 -19.67 4.55
CA GLY A 450 3.47 -19.98 3.31
C GLY A 450 4.37 -20.39 2.15
N ASN A 451 3.71 -20.77 1.08
CA ASN A 451 4.31 -21.12 -0.20
C ASN A 451 3.45 -20.58 -1.35
N ASN A 452 4.10 -20.05 -2.35
CA ASN A 452 3.52 -19.63 -3.62
C ASN A 452 4.24 -20.38 -4.74
N LEU A 453 3.51 -21.17 -5.52
CA LEU A 453 3.99 -21.82 -6.71
C LEU A 453 3.33 -21.19 -7.93
N ASP A 454 4.11 -20.50 -8.76
CA ASP A 454 3.66 -19.82 -9.96
C ASP A 454 4.10 -20.57 -11.21
N PHE A 455 3.22 -20.64 -12.18
CA PHE A 455 3.44 -21.19 -13.49
C PHE A 455 3.03 -20.17 -14.55
N THR A 456 3.90 -19.91 -15.53
CA THR A 456 3.59 -19.03 -16.66
C THR A 456 3.99 -19.72 -17.96
N ALA A 457 3.13 -19.64 -18.97
CA ALA A 457 3.45 -20.18 -20.29
C ALA A 457 2.97 -19.28 -21.42
N ASP A 458 3.82 -19.14 -22.44
CA ASP A 458 3.48 -18.55 -23.73
C ASP A 458 3.13 -19.67 -24.71
N THR A 459 1.94 -19.64 -25.27
CA THR A 459 1.41 -20.68 -26.13
C THR A 459 0.76 -20.11 -27.38
N GLY A 460 0.47 -20.96 -28.36
CA GLY A 460 -0.37 -20.61 -29.48
C GLY A 460 -1.72 -21.34 -29.37
N PHE A 461 -2.81 -20.61 -29.52
CA PHE A 461 -4.16 -21.17 -29.54
C PHE A 461 -4.87 -20.75 -30.83
N PHE A 462 -5.18 -21.72 -31.72
CA PHE A 462 -5.76 -21.47 -33.05
C PHE A 462 -5.04 -20.39 -33.87
N GLY A 463 -3.70 -20.34 -33.81
CA GLY A 463 -2.88 -19.32 -34.49
C GLY A 463 -2.84 -17.95 -33.84
N MET A 464 -3.47 -17.78 -32.69
CA MET A 464 -3.42 -16.58 -31.84
C MET A 464 -2.34 -16.72 -30.78
N GLU A 465 -1.70 -15.60 -30.39
CA GLU A 465 -0.78 -15.58 -29.26
C GLU A 465 -1.58 -15.69 -27.96
N ASN A 466 -1.15 -16.60 -27.09
CA ASN A 466 -1.76 -16.82 -25.80
C ASN A 466 -0.68 -16.87 -24.72
N ARG A 467 -0.91 -16.15 -23.61
CA ARG A 467 -0.08 -16.22 -22.42
C ARG A 467 -0.96 -16.46 -21.22
N PHE A 468 -0.69 -17.52 -20.48
CA PHE A 468 -1.41 -17.80 -19.25
C PHE A 468 -0.49 -17.95 -18.05
N ALA A 469 -1.03 -17.66 -16.88
CA ALA A 469 -0.39 -17.83 -15.59
C ALA A 469 -1.32 -18.56 -14.63
N ALA A 470 -0.76 -19.43 -13.81
CA ALA A 470 -1.46 -20.09 -12.72
C ALA A 470 -0.64 -19.97 -11.43
N GLN A 471 -1.31 -19.86 -10.29
CA GLN A 471 -0.66 -19.91 -9.00
C GLN A 471 -1.40 -20.84 -8.06
N LEU A 472 -0.62 -21.59 -7.27
CA LEU A 472 -1.09 -22.24 -6.06
C LEU A 472 -0.46 -21.52 -4.87
N GLN A 473 -1.30 -21.09 -3.93
CA GLN A 473 -0.90 -20.42 -2.70
C GLN A 473 -1.42 -21.23 -1.51
N VAL A 474 -0.54 -21.43 -0.54
CA VAL A 474 -0.90 -21.98 0.76
C VAL A 474 -0.23 -21.12 1.84
N SER A 475 -1.01 -20.59 2.77
CA SER A 475 -0.47 -19.83 3.88
C SER A 475 -1.20 -20.09 5.19
N ARG A 476 -0.49 -19.90 6.28
CA ARG A 476 -1.06 -19.91 7.62
C ARG A 476 -0.50 -18.77 8.43
N ASN A 477 -1.39 -17.99 9.00
CA ASN A 477 -1.09 -16.83 9.83
C ASN A 477 -1.62 -17.07 11.25
N TRP A 478 -0.76 -16.95 12.26
CA TRP A 478 -1.10 -17.00 13.68
C TRP A 478 -0.92 -15.58 14.24
N ILE A 479 -1.90 -15.11 14.94
CA ILE A 479 -1.89 -13.80 15.56
C ILE A 479 -2.40 -13.94 16.98
N THR A 480 -1.59 -13.48 17.93
CA THR A 480 -1.99 -13.26 19.32
C THR A 480 -2.03 -11.75 19.54
N PHE A 481 -3.20 -11.24 19.85
CA PHE A 481 -3.46 -9.84 20.13
C PHE A 481 -3.83 -9.74 21.60
N VAL A 482 -3.09 -8.94 22.36
CA VAL A 482 -3.41 -8.59 23.75
C VAL A 482 -3.68 -7.10 23.77
N GLU A 483 -4.81 -6.72 24.30
CA GLU A 483 -5.20 -5.34 24.49
C GLU A 483 -5.50 -5.14 25.97
N GLU A 484 -4.86 -4.17 26.60
CA GLU A 484 -5.14 -3.73 27.95
C GLU A 484 -5.88 -2.39 27.88
N GLY A 485 -7.04 -2.33 28.46
CA GLY A 485 -7.82 -1.13 28.59
C GLY A 485 -8.75 -1.26 29.78
N ASN A 486 -9.15 -0.17 30.39
CA ASN A 486 -10.12 -0.19 31.46
C ASN A 486 -11.52 0.15 30.91
N PRO A 487 -12.40 -0.83 30.67
CA PRO A 487 -13.71 -0.57 30.12
C PRO A 487 -14.66 0.19 31.08
N ASN A 488 -14.28 0.38 32.35
CA ASN A 488 -15.13 0.97 33.38
C ASN A 488 -14.71 2.39 33.82
N ASP A 489 -13.52 2.86 33.43
CA ASP A 489 -12.95 4.14 33.84
C ASP A 489 -12.65 5.04 32.62
N PHE A 490 -13.63 5.29 31.77
CA PHE A 490 -13.52 6.27 30.69
C PHE A 490 -14.18 7.59 31.09
N PRO A 491 -13.46 8.74 30.98
CA PRO A 491 -12.03 8.85 30.65
C PRO A 491 -11.15 8.38 31.82
N PHE A 492 -9.97 7.86 31.52
CA PHE A 492 -9.00 7.42 32.55
C PHE A 492 -8.48 8.61 33.37
N ASP A 493 -8.05 9.67 32.71
CA ASP A 493 -7.65 10.92 33.35
C ASP A 493 -7.98 12.15 32.47
N THR A 494 -7.63 13.31 32.98
CA THR A 494 -7.79 14.57 32.28
C THR A 494 -6.56 15.46 32.47
N VAL A 495 -6.22 16.23 31.43
CA VAL A 495 -5.13 17.21 31.48
C VAL A 495 -5.61 18.57 30.99
N THR A 496 -4.83 19.63 31.28
CA THR A 496 -5.10 20.97 30.75
C THR A 496 -5.03 20.97 29.22
N VAL A 497 -5.86 21.79 28.58
CA VAL A 497 -5.86 21.92 27.10
C VAL A 497 -4.57 22.55 26.61
N VAL A 498 -4.03 23.51 27.30
CA VAL A 498 -2.78 24.19 26.98
C VAL A 498 -1.74 23.82 28.03
N ASP A 499 -0.55 23.43 27.59
CA ASP A 499 0.56 23.00 28.45
C ASP A 499 0.17 21.86 29.41
N PRO A 500 -0.24 20.68 28.86
CA PRO A 500 -0.65 19.55 29.67
C PRO A 500 0.52 18.93 30.44
N SER A 501 0.27 18.48 31.66
CA SER A 501 1.19 17.59 32.35
C SER A 501 0.99 16.17 31.80
N PRO A 502 2.00 15.51 31.20
CA PRO A 502 1.80 14.26 30.46
C PRO A 502 1.34 13.09 31.35
N GLY A 503 1.72 13.06 32.64
CA GLY A 503 1.43 11.91 33.50
C GLY A 503 2.15 10.64 33.09
N LEU A 504 1.73 9.50 33.66
CA LEU A 504 2.24 8.17 33.34
C LEU A 504 1.11 7.25 32.93
N TYR A 505 1.46 6.14 32.26
CA TYR A 505 0.49 5.16 31.78
C TYR A 505 -0.37 4.56 32.91
N GLY A 506 0.26 4.07 33.97
CA GLY A 506 -0.44 3.35 35.03
C GLY A 506 -0.47 1.84 34.79
N SER A 507 -1.56 1.18 35.20
CA SER A 507 -1.77 -0.26 34.96
C SER A 507 -3.22 -0.57 34.65
N GLU A 508 -3.43 -1.45 33.69
CA GLU A 508 -4.71 -1.84 33.13
C GLU A 508 -4.93 -3.36 33.13
N PHE A 509 -6.08 -3.83 32.67
CA PHE A 509 -6.42 -5.25 32.63
C PHE A 509 -6.34 -5.79 31.19
N PRO A 510 -5.67 -6.95 30.96
CA PRO A 510 -5.48 -7.48 29.61
C PRO A 510 -6.70 -8.25 29.10
N ASP A 511 -7.05 -8.02 27.83
CA ASP A 511 -7.95 -8.84 27.00
C ASP A 511 -7.09 -9.57 25.94
N THR A 512 -7.31 -10.86 25.73
CA THR A 512 -6.51 -11.65 24.80
C THR A 512 -7.36 -12.19 23.66
N ARG A 513 -6.93 -11.96 22.43
CA ARG A 513 -7.54 -12.47 21.20
C ARG A 513 -6.53 -13.28 20.41
N ILE A 514 -6.89 -14.51 20.07
CA ILE A 514 -6.04 -15.42 19.30
C ILE A 514 -6.77 -15.78 18.02
N SER A 515 -6.12 -15.53 16.90
CA SER A 515 -6.62 -15.84 15.55
C SER A 515 -5.63 -16.71 14.80
N ARG A 516 -6.15 -17.71 14.10
CA ARG A 516 -5.38 -18.52 13.14
C ARG A 516 -6.11 -18.48 11.82
N LEU A 517 -5.44 -17.97 10.80
CA LEU A 517 -5.99 -17.88 9.47
C LEU A 517 -5.22 -18.83 8.56
N THR A 518 -5.91 -19.81 7.98
CA THR A 518 -5.36 -20.69 6.94
C THR A 518 -6.00 -20.32 5.62
N ASP A 519 -5.17 -20.01 4.62
CA ASP A 519 -5.57 -19.68 3.27
C ASP A 519 -4.96 -20.68 2.29
N ILE A 520 -5.83 -21.31 1.49
CA ILE A 520 -5.45 -22.19 0.37
C ILE A 520 -6.15 -21.64 -0.86
N ALA A 521 -5.38 -21.22 -1.85
CA ALA A 521 -5.93 -20.60 -3.04
C ALA A 521 -5.27 -21.11 -4.32
N GLY A 522 -6.09 -21.27 -5.36
CA GLY A 522 -5.64 -21.46 -6.73
C GLY A 522 -6.12 -20.31 -7.59
N SER A 523 -5.23 -19.67 -8.32
CA SER A 523 -5.57 -18.62 -9.30
C SER A 523 -5.08 -18.98 -10.69
N PHE A 524 -5.84 -18.52 -11.68
CA PHE A 524 -5.54 -18.67 -13.09
C PHE A 524 -5.82 -17.34 -13.79
N GLU A 525 -4.92 -16.89 -14.64
CA GLU A 525 -5.08 -15.70 -15.48
C GLU A 525 -4.62 -16.03 -16.91
N ASP A 526 -5.38 -15.62 -17.92
CA ASP A 526 -5.11 -15.86 -19.32
C ASP A 526 -5.24 -14.60 -20.15
N ARG A 527 -4.32 -14.41 -21.10
CA ARG A 527 -4.36 -13.36 -22.11
C ARG A 527 -4.31 -13.96 -23.49
N LEU A 528 -5.39 -13.82 -24.23
CA LEU A 528 -5.51 -14.25 -25.61
C LEU A 528 -5.50 -13.06 -26.56
N LYS A 529 -4.45 -12.89 -27.37
CA LYS A 529 -4.39 -11.92 -28.46
C LYS A 529 -5.15 -12.45 -29.67
N ILE A 530 -6.39 -12.01 -29.86
CA ILE A 530 -7.24 -12.39 -31.02
C ILE A 530 -6.69 -11.77 -32.32
N THR A 531 -6.17 -10.53 -32.19
CA THR A 531 -5.44 -9.85 -33.27
C THR A 531 -4.22 -9.14 -32.65
N PRO A 532 -3.25 -8.66 -33.44
CA PRO A 532 -2.15 -7.87 -32.90
C PRO A 532 -2.60 -6.64 -32.09
N ALA A 533 -3.77 -6.09 -32.41
CA ALA A 533 -4.32 -4.92 -31.76
C ALA A 533 -5.35 -5.21 -30.65
N PHE A 534 -5.85 -6.44 -30.53
CA PHE A 534 -6.94 -6.75 -29.60
C PHE A 534 -6.67 -8.01 -28.80
N ALA A 535 -6.72 -7.90 -27.47
CA ALA A 535 -6.58 -9.03 -26.57
C ALA A 535 -7.73 -9.11 -25.56
N LEU A 536 -8.09 -10.34 -25.19
CA LEU A 536 -8.95 -10.63 -24.04
C LEU A 536 -8.10 -11.11 -22.88
N ILE A 537 -8.48 -10.71 -21.69
CA ILE A 537 -7.82 -11.12 -20.45
C ILE A 537 -8.89 -11.58 -19.49
N GLY A 538 -8.72 -12.79 -18.96
CA GLY A 538 -9.63 -13.38 -18.00
C GLY A 538 -8.88 -14.04 -16.86
N GLY A 539 -9.45 -14.01 -15.66
CA GLY A 539 -8.84 -14.69 -14.52
C GLY A 539 -9.87 -15.09 -13.48
N VAL A 540 -9.55 -16.14 -12.75
CA VAL A 540 -10.34 -16.68 -11.64
C VAL A 540 -9.42 -17.08 -10.50
N ARG A 541 -9.85 -16.83 -9.26
CA ARG A 541 -9.24 -17.33 -8.03
C ARG A 541 -10.29 -18.08 -7.23
N LEU A 542 -9.96 -19.29 -6.87
CA LEU A 542 -10.71 -20.15 -5.96
C LEU A 542 -9.94 -20.16 -4.64
N GLU A 543 -10.62 -19.94 -3.55
CA GLU A 543 -9.99 -19.78 -2.24
C GLU A 543 -10.76 -20.56 -1.18
N ALA A 544 -10.04 -21.15 -0.24
CA ALA A 544 -10.58 -21.76 0.96
C ALA A 544 -9.89 -21.09 2.15
N LEU A 545 -10.64 -20.25 2.85
CA LEU A 545 -10.18 -19.46 3.97
C LEU A 545 -10.79 -19.98 5.26
N THR A 546 -9.95 -20.47 6.19
CA THR A 546 -10.41 -20.95 7.50
C THR A 546 -9.84 -20.06 8.59
N LEU A 547 -10.74 -19.48 9.39
CA LEU A 547 -10.43 -18.72 10.60
C LEU A 547 -10.79 -19.54 11.83
N ASP A 548 -9.79 -19.81 12.67
CA ASP A 548 -9.98 -20.32 14.03
C ASP A 548 -9.75 -19.17 15.02
N ARG A 549 -10.68 -18.97 15.93
CA ARG A 549 -10.63 -17.87 16.89
C ARG A 549 -10.88 -18.34 18.30
N SER A 550 -10.10 -17.81 19.23
CA SER A 550 -10.26 -17.98 20.69
C SER A 550 -9.83 -16.69 21.38
N GLY A 551 -10.15 -16.56 22.66
CA GLY A 551 -9.75 -15.41 23.46
C GLY A 551 -10.31 -15.48 24.87
N THR A 552 -9.88 -14.53 25.70
CA THR A 552 -10.34 -14.33 27.06
C THR A 552 -10.57 -12.82 27.28
N ASN A 553 -11.62 -12.48 28.00
CA ASN A 553 -11.83 -11.14 28.52
C ASN A 553 -10.79 -10.80 29.61
N PHE A 554 -10.70 -9.54 30.01
CA PHE A 554 -9.80 -9.04 31.04
C PHE A 554 -10.02 -9.70 32.42
N ASP A 555 -11.21 -10.19 32.72
CA ASP A 555 -11.54 -10.95 33.94
C ASP A 555 -11.21 -12.46 33.86
N GLY A 556 -10.59 -12.90 32.75
CA GLY A 556 -10.23 -14.29 32.45
C GLY A 556 -11.41 -15.15 31.97
N THR A 557 -12.60 -14.60 31.84
CA THR A 557 -13.76 -15.33 31.28
C THR A 557 -13.59 -15.48 29.76
N VAL A 558 -14.24 -16.49 29.18
CA VAL A 558 -14.24 -16.69 27.71
C VAL A 558 -15.49 -15.99 27.17
N PRO A 559 -15.33 -15.08 26.19
CA PRO A 559 -16.45 -14.42 25.53
C PRO A 559 -17.45 -15.42 24.95
N ASP A 560 -18.75 -15.10 25.01
CA ASP A 560 -19.81 -15.93 24.48
C ASP A 560 -19.54 -16.26 22.99
N GLY A 561 -19.68 -17.56 22.68
CA GLY A 561 -19.47 -18.11 21.34
C GLY A 561 -18.02 -18.32 20.91
N LEU A 562 -17.03 -18.04 21.76
CA LEU A 562 -15.67 -18.52 21.56
C LEU A 562 -15.44 -19.87 22.27
N PRO A 563 -14.52 -20.70 21.79
CA PRO A 563 -13.85 -20.63 20.50
C PRO A 563 -14.76 -21.00 19.33
N PHE A 564 -14.48 -20.49 18.14
CA PHE A 564 -15.16 -20.89 16.91
C PHE A 564 -14.20 -21.12 15.75
N SER A 565 -14.67 -21.85 14.74
CA SER A 565 -13.99 -22.04 13.45
C SER A 565 -14.98 -21.79 12.32
N LYS A 566 -14.53 -21.06 11.31
CA LYS A 566 -15.33 -20.75 10.12
C LYS A 566 -14.50 -20.86 8.87
N THR A 567 -15.03 -21.55 7.86
CA THR A 567 -14.45 -21.61 6.52
C THR A 567 -15.35 -20.88 5.53
N TRP A 568 -14.74 -20.05 4.69
CA TRP A 568 -15.35 -19.43 3.51
C TRP A 568 -14.66 -19.92 2.25
N THR A 569 -15.41 -19.96 1.15
CA THR A 569 -14.88 -20.38 -0.16
C THR A 569 -15.24 -19.35 -1.24
N PRO A 570 -14.68 -18.12 -1.17
CA PRO A 570 -14.97 -17.12 -2.17
C PRO A 570 -14.37 -17.47 -3.54
N VAL A 571 -15.05 -16.97 -4.58
CA VAL A 571 -14.56 -17.04 -5.95
C VAL A 571 -14.41 -15.62 -6.48
N SER A 572 -13.18 -15.19 -6.71
CA SER A 572 -12.88 -13.88 -7.29
C SER A 572 -12.59 -14.05 -8.78
N TYR A 573 -13.02 -13.10 -9.58
CA TYR A 573 -12.76 -13.13 -11.02
C TYR A 573 -12.46 -11.74 -11.58
N ARG A 574 -11.77 -11.76 -12.72
CA ARG A 574 -11.45 -10.58 -13.52
C ARG A 574 -11.74 -10.90 -14.98
N ALA A 575 -12.35 -9.96 -15.68
CA ALA A 575 -12.53 -10.00 -17.12
C ALA A 575 -12.16 -8.63 -17.69
N ALA A 576 -11.34 -8.62 -18.73
CA ALA A 576 -10.89 -7.40 -19.36
C ALA A 576 -10.65 -7.59 -20.84
N TYR A 577 -10.64 -6.50 -21.59
CA TYR A 577 -10.07 -6.45 -22.93
C TYR A 577 -9.13 -5.27 -23.07
N THR A 578 -8.16 -5.40 -23.97
CA THR A 578 -7.27 -4.33 -24.39
C THR A 578 -7.35 -4.14 -25.90
N TYR A 579 -7.29 -2.89 -26.33
CA TYR A 579 -7.28 -2.50 -27.74
C TYR A 579 -6.16 -1.48 -28.01
N GLU A 580 -5.19 -1.88 -28.82
CA GLU A 580 -4.02 -1.10 -29.21
C GLU A 580 -4.11 -0.75 -30.72
N PRO A 581 -4.84 0.33 -31.11
CA PRO A 581 -5.01 0.71 -32.52
C PRO A 581 -3.72 1.16 -33.18
N ILE A 582 -2.81 1.74 -32.43
CA ILE A 582 -1.45 2.15 -32.82
C ILE A 582 -0.49 1.78 -31.70
N HIS A 583 0.76 1.56 -32.03
CA HIS A 583 1.78 1.17 -31.07
C HIS A 583 1.86 2.13 -29.89
N ASN A 584 1.89 1.57 -28.67
CA ASN A 584 1.93 2.30 -27.39
C ASN A 584 0.72 3.21 -27.10
N LEU A 585 -0.43 3.01 -27.76
CA LEU A 585 -1.70 3.60 -27.35
C LEU A 585 -2.69 2.48 -27.04
N MET A 586 -2.97 2.23 -25.78
CA MET A 586 -3.87 1.18 -25.32
C MET A 586 -5.14 1.76 -24.71
N PHE A 587 -6.28 1.22 -25.14
CA PHE A 587 -7.57 1.35 -24.48
C PHE A 587 -7.92 0.06 -23.78
N TYR A 588 -8.57 0.12 -22.63
CA TYR A 588 -9.00 -1.07 -21.90
C TYR A 588 -10.35 -0.89 -21.21
N SER A 589 -10.98 -2.00 -20.94
CA SER A 589 -12.09 -2.10 -20.00
C SER A 589 -11.89 -3.32 -19.13
N MET A 590 -12.25 -3.21 -17.86
CA MET A 590 -12.06 -4.25 -16.85
C MET A 590 -13.27 -4.34 -15.92
N TYR A 591 -13.63 -5.57 -15.57
CA TYR A 591 -14.46 -5.90 -14.43
C TYR A 591 -13.70 -6.83 -13.49
N ALA A 592 -13.73 -6.54 -12.18
CA ALA A 592 -13.11 -7.41 -11.19
C ALA A 592 -13.93 -7.44 -9.89
N THR A 593 -13.71 -8.50 -9.11
CA THR A 593 -14.32 -8.69 -7.78
C THR A 593 -13.27 -8.92 -6.71
N ALA A 594 -13.65 -8.61 -5.46
CA ALA A 594 -12.85 -8.90 -4.27
C ALA A 594 -13.76 -9.35 -3.12
N TYR A 595 -13.17 -10.10 -2.18
CA TYR A 595 -13.81 -10.56 -0.97
C TYR A 595 -12.89 -10.38 0.22
N ASP A 596 -13.48 -10.08 1.38
CA ASP A 596 -12.77 -9.95 2.64
C ASP A 596 -13.61 -10.49 3.79
N PRO A 597 -13.02 -11.23 4.76
CA PRO A 597 -13.71 -11.69 5.96
C PRO A 597 -13.96 -10.55 6.97
N ALA A 598 -14.50 -9.44 6.48
CA ALA A 598 -14.78 -8.19 7.18
C ALA A 598 -13.53 -7.44 7.68
N VAL A 599 -13.49 -6.16 7.38
CA VAL A 599 -12.39 -5.23 7.71
C VAL A 599 -11.99 -5.37 9.18
N ALA A 600 -10.72 -5.65 9.46
CA ALA A 600 -10.22 -5.95 10.81
C ALA A 600 -10.85 -7.16 11.52
N GLY A 601 -11.86 -7.79 10.93
CA GLY A 601 -12.67 -8.82 11.55
C GLY A 601 -11.93 -10.10 11.91
N VAL A 602 -10.78 -10.36 11.30
CA VAL A 602 -9.90 -11.49 11.69
C VAL A 602 -9.52 -11.42 13.18
N PHE A 603 -9.51 -10.22 13.78
CA PHE A 603 -9.17 -10.01 15.19
C PHE A 603 -10.37 -9.72 16.09
N SER A 604 -11.45 -9.19 15.54
CA SER A 604 -12.58 -8.66 16.31
C SER A 604 -13.94 -9.33 16.01
N ILE A 605 -14.01 -10.24 15.03
CA ILE A 605 -15.24 -11.00 14.77
C ILE A 605 -15.66 -11.76 16.04
N THR A 606 -16.84 -11.45 16.52
CA THR A 606 -17.52 -12.20 17.58
C THR A 606 -18.63 -13.09 17.00
N PRO A 607 -19.00 -14.20 17.63
CA PRO A 607 -19.95 -15.17 17.08
C PRO A 607 -21.38 -14.66 16.87
N GLY A 608 -21.75 -13.54 17.49
CA GLY A 608 -23.08 -12.92 17.33
C GLY A 608 -23.23 -12.10 16.04
N THR A 609 -22.12 -11.81 15.33
CA THR A 609 -22.15 -11.09 14.06
C THR A 609 -22.39 -12.06 12.89
N SER A 610 -23.07 -11.58 11.84
CA SER A 610 -23.18 -12.36 10.61
C SER A 610 -21.76 -12.61 10.05
N LEU A 611 -21.38 -13.89 9.97
CA LEU A 611 -20.07 -14.32 9.45
C LEU A 611 -20.08 -14.35 7.90
N GLN A 612 -20.66 -13.35 7.25
CA GLN A 612 -20.61 -13.18 5.79
C GLN A 612 -19.35 -12.44 5.40
N LEU A 613 -18.91 -12.67 4.17
CA LEU A 613 -17.80 -11.89 3.60
C LEU A 613 -18.31 -10.53 3.13
N THR A 614 -17.54 -9.50 3.38
CA THR A 614 -17.59 -8.27 2.61
C THR A 614 -17.21 -8.58 1.16
N SER A 615 -17.90 -7.97 0.21
CA SER A 615 -17.62 -8.16 -1.22
C SER A 615 -17.52 -6.83 -1.93
N ALA A 616 -16.68 -6.74 -2.94
CA ALA A 616 -16.60 -5.57 -3.81
C ALA A 616 -16.54 -5.96 -5.28
N ARG A 617 -16.99 -5.02 -6.11
CA ARG A 617 -16.86 -5.10 -7.57
C ARG A 617 -16.42 -3.75 -8.12
N ILE A 618 -15.68 -3.80 -9.23
CA ILE A 618 -15.28 -2.64 -9.99
C ILE A 618 -15.61 -2.80 -11.46
N TYR A 619 -16.06 -1.72 -12.07
CA TYR A 619 -15.98 -1.47 -13.51
C TYR A 619 -14.98 -0.36 -13.75
N GLU A 620 -14.04 -0.58 -14.66
CA GLU A 620 -13.03 0.40 -15.02
C GLU A 620 -12.86 0.45 -16.54
N ILE A 621 -12.78 1.65 -17.08
CA ILE A 621 -12.35 1.90 -18.45
C ILE A 621 -11.22 2.89 -18.45
N GLY A 622 -10.25 2.72 -19.34
CA GLY A 622 -9.14 3.64 -19.38
C GLY A 622 -8.36 3.62 -20.68
N ALA A 623 -7.41 4.51 -20.74
CA ALA A 623 -6.47 4.61 -21.85
C ALA A 623 -5.09 5.00 -21.32
N LYS A 624 -4.05 4.51 -21.99
CA LYS A 624 -2.64 4.77 -21.69
C LYS A 624 -1.89 4.97 -23.00
N GLN A 625 -1.00 5.92 -22.99
CA GLN A 625 -0.14 6.16 -24.15
C GLN A 625 1.25 6.57 -23.73
N GLN A 626 2.25 6.06 -24.45
CA GLN A 626 3.63 6.47 -24.41
C GLN A 626 4.06 6.83 -25.84
N PHE A 627 4.72 7.96 -26.03
CA PHE A 627 5.10 8.48 -27.35
C PHE A 627 6.34 9.38 -27.27
N TRP A 628 6.86 9.85 -28.42
CA TRP A 628 8.06 10.66 -28.51
C TRP A 628 9.31 9.98 -27.96
N ASP A 629 9.54 8.73 -28.29
CA ASP A 629 10.68 7.96 -27.78
C ASP A 629 10.75 8.02 -26.24
N ASP A 630 9.63 7.69 -25.57
CA ASP A 630 9.46 7.67 -24.11
C ASP A 630 9.61 9.04 -23.42
N ARG A 631 9.53 10.14 -24.19
CA ARG A 631 9.59 11.51 -23.65
C ARG A 631 8.22 12.05 -23.21
N ALA A 632 7.16 11.39 -23.55
CA ALA A 632 5.81 11.77 -23.15
C ALA A 632 4.95 10.54 -22.87
N GLU A 633 4.18 10.62 -21.79
CA GLU A 633 3.19 9.58 -21.44
C GLU A 633 2.01 10.18 -20.71
N TRP A 634 0.88 9.50 -20.82
CA TRP A 634 -0.31 9.83 -20.06
C TRP A 634 -1.19 8.60 -19.80
N THR A 635 -1.99 8.69 -18.74
CA THR A 635 -3.00 7.70 -18.38
C THR A 635 -4.31 8.40 -18.01
N VAL A 636 -5.42 7.75 -18.33
CA VAL A 636 -6.76 8.15 -17.90
C VAL A 636 -7.51 6.90 -17.48
N ALA A 637 -8.21 6.95 -16.36
CA ALA A 637 -9.07 5.88 -15.88
C ALA A 637 -10.36 6.45 -15.31
N LEU A 638 -11.50 5.86 -15.69
CA LEU A 638 -12.81 6.07 -15.09
C LEU A 638 -13.21 4.78 -14.38
N TYR A 639 -13.70 4.89 -13.15
CA TYR A 639 -14.05 3.74 -12.33
C TYR A 639 -15.39 3.90 -11.60
N ASP A 640 -16.03 2.77 -11.31
CA ASP A 640 -17.21 2.64 -10.46
C ASP A 640 -17.00 1.38 -9.58
N ILE A 641 -16.93 1.59 -8.25
CA ILE A 641 -16.69 0.56 -7.25
C ILE A 641 -17.88 0.53 -6.31
N VAL A 642 -18.37 -0.68 -6.01
CA VAL A 642 -19.40 -0.91 -4.99
C VAL A 642 -18.92 -2.01 -4.06
N GLN A 643 -18.90 -1.70 -2.77
CA GLN A 643 -18.65 -2.63 -1.67
C GLN A 643 -19.96 -2.92 -0.95
N ARG A 644 -20.16 -4.16 -0.56
CA ARG A 644 -21.35 -4.64 0.17
C ARG A 644 -20.98 -5.46 1.38
N ASN A 645 -21.96 -5.61 2.31
CA ASN A 645 -21.77 -6.27 3.57
C ASN A 645 -20.66 -5.58 4.39
N VAL A 646 -20.74 -4.25 4.47
CA VAL A 646 -19.86 -3.44 5.31
C VAL A 646 -20.37 -3.50 6.74
N PHE A 647 -19.47 -3.52 7.71
CA PHE A 647 -19.84 -3.41 9.12
C PHE A 647 -20.44 -2.04 9.42
N VAL A 648 -21.66 -2.06 9.94
CA VAL A 648 -22.37 -0.88 10.41
C VAL A 648 -22.53 -1.01 11.92
N PRO A 649 -21.98 -0.11 12.73
CA PRO A 649 -22.29 -0.07 14.14
C PRO A 649 -23.77 0.32 14.32
N VAL A 650 -24.57 -0.60 14.87
CA VAL A 650 -25.99 -0.37 15.18
C VAL A 650 -26.14 0.35 16.51
N ASN A 651 -25.26 0.06 17.45
CA ASN A 651 -25.09 0.73 18.73
C ASN A 651 -23.67 0.46 19.26
N THR A 652 -23.34 0.94 20.45
CA THR A 652 -22.02 0.78 21.07
C THR A 652 -21.58 -0.68 21.28
N THR A 653 -22.50 -1.65 21.20
CA THR A 653 -22.22 -3.06 21.46
C THR A 653 -22.62 -4.00 20.33
N THR A 654 -23.35 -3.52 19.32
CA THR A 654 -23.89 -4.35 18.23
C THR A 654 -23.48 -3.80 16.88
N THR A 655 -22.90 -4.66 16.06
CA THR A 655 -22.51 -4.36 14.67
C THR A 655 -23.27 -5.28 13.72
N ASP A 656 -23.81 -4.75 12.63
CA ASP A 656 -24.46 -5.52 11.56
C ASP A 656 -23.67 -5.42 10.25
N LEU A 657 -23.79 -6.46 9.40
CA LEU A 657 -23.21 -6.53 8.07
C LEU A 657 -24.26 -6.17 7.01
N ALA A 658 -24.69 -4.93 6.99
CA ALA A 658 -25.75 -4.48 6.09
C ALA A 658 -25.34 -3.30 5.18
N GLY A 659 -24.17 -2.69 5.43
CA GLY A 659 -23.73 -1.49 4.75
C GLY A 659 -23.38 -1.70 3.28
N GLU A 660 -23.57 -0.64 2.48
CA GLU A 660 -23.07 -0.53 1.11
C GLU A 660 -22.35 0.81 0.96
N VAL A 661 -21.12 0.76 0.41
CA VAL A 661 -20.31 1.94 0.06
C VAL A 661 -20.06 1.96 -1.44
N ALA A 662 -20.24 3.10 -2.07
CA ALA A 662 -19.94 3.29 -3.49
C ALA A 662 -18.92 4.40 -3.70
N GLY A 663 -17.95 4.15 -4.59
CA GLY A 663 -16.95 5.12 -5.03
C GLY A 663 -16.83 5.14 -6.54
N LYS A 664 -16.91 6.32 -7.16
CA LYS A 664 -16.70 6.51 -8.60
C LYS A 664 -15.85 7.73 -8.85
N GLY A 665 -15.11 7.72 -9.94
CA GLY A 665 -14.25 8.84 -10.22
C GLY A 665 -13.48 8.77 -11.52
N LEU A 666 -12.64 9.78 -11.68
CA LEU A 666 -11.71 9.95 -12.79
C LEU A 666 -10.30 10.15 -12.23
N GLU A 667 -9.35 9.43 -12.79
CA GLU A 667 -7.92 9.60 -12.52
C GLU A 667 -7.22 9.95 -13.84
N VAL A 668 -6.31 10.91 -13.78
CA VAL A 668 -5.50 11.36 -14.91
C VAL A 668 -4.06 11.53 -14.45
N SER A 669 -3.11 11.11 -15.27
CA SER A 669 -1.68 11.35 -15.07
C SER A 669 -1.03 11.66 -16.40
N ALA A 670 -0.10 12.62 -16.42
CA ALA A 670 0.67 12.96 -17.61
C ALA A 670 2.06 13.44 -17.24
N ALA A 671 3.04 13.10 -18.07
CA ALA A 671 4.38 13.64 -18.01
C ALA A 671 4.96 13.88 -19.39
N ILE A 672 5.85 14.85 -19.48
CA ILE A 672 6.50 15.22 -20.73
C ILE A 672 7.89 15.81 -20.48
N SER A 673 8.85 15.39 -21.30
CA SER A 673 10.19 15.99 -21.44
C SER A 673 10.34 16.62 -22.84
N PRO A 674 9.76 17.81 -23.08
CA PRO A 674 9.66 18.39 -24.43
C PRO A 674 11.00 18.88 -24.97
N PHE A 675 11.90 19.29 -24.10
CA PHE A 675 13.23 19.78 -24.41
C PHE A 675 14.27 19.12 -23.50
N GLU A 676 15.52 19.11 -23.92
CA GLU A 676 16.62 18.58 -23.12
C GLU A 676 16.66 19.23 -21.73
N GLY A 677 16.79 18.39 -20.70
CA GLY A 677 16.83 18.79 -19.30
C GLY A 677 15.47 19.12 -18.67
N TRP A 678 14.43 19.44 -19.41
CA TRP A 678 13.12 19.76 -18.89
C TRP A 678 12.25 18.53 -18.65
N LYS A 679 11.58 18.48 -17.49
CA LYS A 679 10.55 17.50 -17.19
C LYS A 679 9.37 18.23 -16.55
N PHE A 680 8.17 17.90 -17.00
CA PHE A 680 6.91 18.36 -16.44
C PHE A 680 6.03 17.17 -16.14
N TRP A 681 5.31 17.22 -15.04
CA TRP A 681 4.35 16.18 -14.69
C TRP A 681 3.14 16.76 -13.97
N ALA A 682 2.01 16.10 -14.12
CA ALA A 682 0.82 16.38 -13.33
C ALA A 682 -0.01 15.12 -13.21
N ASN A 683 -0.64 14.95 -12.07
CA ASN A 683 -1.69 13.96 -11.90
C ASN A 683 -2.85 14.53 -11.08
N SER A 684 -4.04 13.99 -11.29
CA SER A 684 -5.22 14.38 -10.56
C SER A 684 -6.22 13.24 -10.44
N ALA A 685 -6.92 13.20 -9.32
CA ALA A 685 -8.04 12.32 -9.10
C ALA A 685 -9.26 13.13 -8.64
N TRP A 686 -10.42 12.81 -9.22
CA TRP A 686 -11.72 13.28 -8.77
C TRP A 686 -12.51 12.09 -8.28
N THR A 687 -12.89 12.10 -7.01
CA THR A 687 -13.55 10.97 -6.35
C THR A 687 -14.89 11.42 -5.78
N HIS A 688 -15.94 10.68 -6.10
CA HIS A 688 -17.24 10.82 -5.49
C HIS A 688 -17.59 9.51 -4.79
N ALA A 689 -17.49 9.50 -3.46
CA ALA A 689 -17.79 8.33 -2.64
C ALA A 689 -18.88 8.66 -1.63
N ARG A 690 -19.68 7.65 -1.27
CA ARG A 690 -20.74 7.78 -0.28
C ARG A 690 -21.13 6.43 0.31
N PHE A 691 -21.63 6.46 1.51
CA PHE A 691 -22.42 5.39 2.08
C PHE A 691 -23.78 5.33 1.38
N VAL A 692 -24.09 4.21 0.73
CA VAL A 692 -25.34 4.03 -0.02
C VAL A 692 -26.44 3.45 0.89
N ASN A 693 -26.04 2.52 1.76
CA ASN A 693 -26.85 1.94 2.79
C ASN A 693 -26.00 1.79 4.04
N PHE A 694 -26.16 2.67 5.01
CA PHE A 694 -25.33 2.71 6.21
C PHE A 694 -26.08 3.38 7.36
N ASP A 695 -27.27 2.90 7.64
CA ASP A 695 -28.16 3.39 8.69
C ASP A 695 -28.24 4.94 8.73
N ALA A 696 -27.97 5.56 9.88
CA ALA A 696 -28.01 7.01 10.07
C ALA A 696 -27.02 7.81 9.18
N PHE A 697 -25.98 7.17 8.64
CA PHE A 697 -24.94 7.82 7.84
C PHE A 697 -25.15 7.66 6.32
N THR A 698 -26.26 7.11 5.89
CA THR A 698 -26.61 6.96 4.47
C THR A 698 -26.57 8.32 3.76
N GLY A 699 -25.81 8.40 2.67
CA GLY A 699 -25.55 9.62 1.89
C GLY A 699 -24.27 10.36 2.27
N ASN A 700 -23.70 10.12 3.45
CA ASN A 700 -22.46 10.70 3.91
C ASN A 700 -21.25 10.19 3.14
N VAL A 701 -20.17 10.95 3.18
CA VAL A 701 -18.87 10.62 2.56
C VAL A 701 -18.03 9.83 3.57
N PRO A 702 -17.36 8.74 3.15
CA PRO A 702 -16.44 8.03 4.03
C PRO A 702 -15.28 8.91 4.54
N PRO A 703 -14.74 8.65 5.74
CA PRO A 703 -13.62 9.42 6.31
C PRO A 703 -12.37 9.42 5.42
N ASN A 704 -11.59 10.49 5.47
CA ASN A 704 -10.33 10.67 4.71
C ASN A 704 -10.49 10.60 3.18
N VAL A 705 -11.66 10.72 2.62
CA VAL A 705 -11.91 10.73 1.18
C VAL A 705 -12.00 12.16 0.67
N ALA A 706 -10.98 12.62 -0.04
CA ALA A 706 -10.98 13.93 -0.68
C ALA A 706 -11.69 13.87 -2.05
N PRO A 707 -12.57 14.84 -2.38
CA PRO A 707 -13.24 14.89 -3.68
C PRO A 707 -12.28 15.20 -4.83
N ILE A 708 -11.16 15.82 -4.54
CA ILE A 708 -10.11 16.16 -5.52
C ILE A 708 -8.73 16.09 -4.86
N ILE A 709 -7.79 15.50 -5.59
CA ILE A 709 -6.36 15.54 -5.28
C ILE A 709 -5.63 15.92 -6.56
N VAL A 710 -4.73 16.90 -6.50
CA VAL A 710 -3.92 17.34 -7.65
C VAL A 710 -2.46 17.41 -7.22
N ASN A 711 -1.58 16.81 -8.01
CA ASN A 711 -0.14 16.99 -7.89
C ASN A 711 0.39 17.51 -9.23
N ALA A 712 1.29 18.48 -9.20
CA ALA A 712 1.96 18.97 -10.40
C ALA A 712 3.38 19.41 -10.07
N GLY A 713 4.27 19.33 -11.03
CA GLY A 713 5.64 19.78 -10.82
C GLY A 713 6.42 19.90 -12.12
N ALA A 714 7.60 20.47 -11.99
CA ALA A 714 8.56 20.63 -13.05
C ALA A 714 9.98 20.51 -12.50
N SER A 715 10.88 20.01 -13.33
CA SER A 715 12.31 20.08 -13.04
C SER A 715 13.09 20.45 -14.29
N TYR A 716 14.28 21.00 -14.07
CA TYR A 716 15.23 21.29 -15.11
C TYR A 716 16.63 20.84 -14.72
N ARG A 717 17.26 20.07 -15.59
CA ARG A 717 18.61 19.55 -15.41
C ARG A 717 19.60 20.27 -16.32
N PHE A 718 20.60 20.93 -15.71
CA PHE A 718 21.71 21.61 -16.35
C PHE A 718 22.84 20.61 -16.68
N GLU A 719 22.70 19.83 -17.76
CA GLU A 719 23.66 18.76 -18.13
C GLU A 719 25.05 19.31 -18.50
N HIS A 720 25.11 20.52 -19.07
CA HIS A 720 26.35 21.12 -19.56
C HIS A 720 27.15 21.89 -18.51
N TRP A 721 26.69 21.97 -17.27
CA TRP A 721 27.49 22.54 -16.19
C TRP A 721 28.64 21.60 -15.83
N ARG A 722 29.74 22.14 -15.27
CA ARG A 722 30.85 21.33 -14.78
C ARG A 722 30.39 20.14 -13.94
N TRP A 723 29.39 20.37 -13.13
CA TRP A 723 28.69 19.36 -12.35
C TRP A 723 27.21 19.39 -12.73
N PRO A 724 26.68 18.34 -13.34
CA PRO A 724 25.28 18.27 -13.68
C PRO A 724 24.40 18.59 -12.47
N THR A 725 23.51 19.54 -12.62
CA THR A 725 22.67 20.04 -11.53
C THR A 725 21.22 19.97 -11.95
N GLU A 726 20.35 19.49 -11.09
CA GLU A 726 18.90 19.51 -11.32
C GLU A 726 18.22 20.36 -10.26
N VAL A 727 17.27 21.17 -10.68
CA VAL A 727 16.36 21.92 -9.80
C VAL A 727 14.93 21.52 -10.11
N GLY A 728 14.12 21.36 -9.10
CA GLY A 728 12.72 20.99 -9.28
C GLY A 728 11.82 21.60 -8.21
N ALA A 729 10.54 21.72 -8.57
CA ALA A 729 9.49 22.14 -7.66
C ALA A 729 8.20 21.38 -7.97
N SER A 730 7.41 21.16 -6.93
CA SER A 730 6.11 20.51 -7.03
C SER A 730 5.09 21.18 -6.10
N THR A 731 3.82 20.98 -6.42
CA THR A 731 2.71 21.38 -5.58
C THR A 731 1.73 20.24 -5.44
N ARG A 732 1.12 20.14 -4.27
CA ARG A 732 0.06 19.19 -3.95
C ARG A 732 -1.14 19.93 -3.37
N HIS A 733 -2.30 19.72 -3.98
CA HIS A 733 -3.59 20.20 -3.48
C HIS A 733 -4.45 19.00 -3.08
N VAL A 734 -5.04 19.07 -1.90
CA VAL A 734 -5.99 18.09 -1.37
C VAL A 734 -7.27 18.81 -0.98
N GLY A 735 -8.39 18.38 -1.54
CA GLY A 735 -9.71 18.91 -1.22
C GLY A 735 -10.17 18.63 0.21
N PRO A 736 -11.29 19.22 0.66
CA PRO A 736 -11.81 19.00 1.99
C PRO A 736 -12.26 17.53 2.16
N ARG A 737 -12.18 17.02 3.39
CA ARG A 737 -12.56 15.65 3.72
C ARG A 737 -13.04 15.56 5.18
N PHE A 738 -13.80 14.53 5.49
CA PHE A 738 -14.38 14.37 6.80
C PHE A 738 -13.49 13.54 7.74
N VAL A 739 -13.53 13.88 9.01
CA VAL A 739 -12.83 13.16 10.09
C VAL A 739 -13.53 11.82 10.35
N PHE A 740 -14.85 11.82 10.42
CA PHE A 740 -15.65 10.67 10.82
C PHE A 740 -16.84 10.47 9.85
N GLN A 741 -17.49 9.33 9.96
CA GLN A 741 -18.63 8.94 9.11
C GLN A 741 -19.89 9.81 9.27
N ASP A 742 -20.01 10.55 10.38
CA ASP A 742 -21.12 11.48 10.63
C ASP A 742 -21.06 12.76 9.77
N ASN A 743 -19.89 13.06 9.20
CA ASN A 743 -19.58 14.25 8.42
C ASN A 743 -19.74 15.58 9.17
N LEU A 744 -19.62 15.56 10.48
CA LEU A 744 -19.75 16.77 11.30
C LEU A 744 -18.46 17.61 11.30
N THR A 745 -17.31 16.98 11.47
CA THR A 745 -16.00 17.64 11.43
C THR A 745 -15.37 17.49 10.06
N THR A 746 -15.02 18.62 9.45
CA THR A 746 -14.33 18.70 8.16
C THR A 746 -12.87 19.07 8.39
N MET A 747 -11.95 18.30 7.82
CA MET A 747 -10.58 18.74 7.54
C MET A 747 -10.61 19.58 6.26
N ASP A 748 -10.24 20.86 6.38
CA ASP A 748 -10.32 21.80 5.27
C ASP A 748 -9.31 21.46 4.16
N ALA A 749 -9.54 22.00 2.97
CA ALA A 749 -8.63 21.82 1.84
C ALA A 749 -7.30 22.52 2.11
N TYR A 750 -6.21 21.92 1.61
CA TYR A 750 -4.89 22.50 1.71
C TYR A 750 -4.09 22.40 0.42
N THR A 751 -3.05 23.25 0.33
CA THR A 751 -2.07 23.21 -0.74
C THR A 751 -0.67 23.37 -0.13
N THR A 752 0.21 22.42 -0.45
CA THR A 752 1.63 22.49 -0.13
C THR A 752 2.47 22.64 -1.39
N ALA A 753 3.66 23.13 -1.26
CA ALA A 753 4.65 23.22 -2.33
C ALA A 753 6.01 22.78 -1.79
N ASP A 754 6.74 22.01 -2.60
CA ASP A 754 8.08 21.53 -2.29
C ASP A 754 9.06 21.97 -3.37
N ALA A 755 10.32 22.13 -3.01
CA ALA A 755 11.40 22.43 -3.95
C ALA A 755 12.66 21.65 -3.59
N TYR A 756 13.43 21.28 -4.62
CA TYR A 756 14.71 20.62 -4.44
C TYR A 756 15.75 21.09 -5.44
N ALA A 757 17.01 20.93 -5.07
CA ALA A 757 18.14 21.04 -5.97
C ALA A 757 19.14 19.94 -5.62
N PHE A 758 19.72 19.30 -6.63
CA PHE A 758 20.85 18.42 -6.42
C PHE A 758 21.93 18.63 -7.47
N VAL A 759 23.18 18.36 -7.08
CA VAL A 759 24.36 18.45 -7.90
C VAL A 759 25.11 17.12 -7.90
N ASP A 760 25.43 16.60 -9.07
CA ASP A 760 26.22 15.38 -9.27
C ASP A 760 27.68 15.73 -9.49
N ILE A 761 28.54 15.41 -8.53
CA ILE A 761 29.96 15.74 -8.52
C ILE A 761 30.73 14.45 -8.80
N PRO A 762 31.54 14.38 -9.89
CA PRO A 762 32.42 13.24 -10.13
C PRO A 762 33.39 13.04 -8.94
N GLY A 763 33.60 11.78 -8.52
CA GLY A 763 34.46 11.47 -7.37
C GLY A 763 35.86 12.04 -7.46
N ARG A 764 36.44 12.10 -8.66
CA ARG A 764 37.74 12.74 -8.92
C ARG A 764 37.81 14.23 -8.53
N ASP A 765 36.69 14.93 -8.59
CA ASP A 765 36.60 16.36 -8.30
C ASP A 765 36.46 16.66 -6.76
N VAL A 766 36.17 15.63 -5.97
CA VAL A 766 36.14 15.67 -4.50
C VAL A 766 37.32 14.91 -3.87
N ALA A 767 38.37 14.63 -4.64
CA ALA A 767 39.54 13.88 -4.22
C ALA A 767 39.28 12.45 -3.74
N LEU A 768 38.22 11.85 -4.22
CA LEU A 768 37.79 10.46 -3.95
C LEU A 768 37.60 9.72 -5.28
N PRO A 769 38.67 9.41 -6.01
CA PRO A 769 38.59 8.87 -7.38
C PRO A 769 37.93 7.49 -7.45
N GLU A 770 37.87 6.76 -6.35
CA GLU A 770 37.17 5.48 -6.23
C GLU A 770 35.65 5.66 -6.40
N LEU A 771 35.13 6.83 -6.04
CA LEU A 771 33.71 7.13 -6.21
C LEU A 771 33.40 7.50 -7.66
N LYS A 772 32.35 6.94 -8.22
CA LYS A 772 31.82 7.36 -9.52
C LYS A 772 31.21 8.76 -9.41
N THR A 773 30.35 8.96 -8.43
CA THR A 773 29.59 10.21 -8.24
C THR A 773 29.27 10.43 -6.78
N VAL A 774 29.34 11.68 -6.36
CA VAL A 774 28.78 12.18 -5.10
C VAL A 774 27.66 13.15 -5.45
N ARG A 775 26.46 12.85 -5.02
CA ARG A 775 25.29 13.74 -5.16
C ARG A 775 25.10 14.49 -3.87
N MET A 776 25.02 15.81 -3.95
CA MET A 776 24.57 16.66 -2.86
C MET A 776 23.18 17.17 -3.16
N THR A 777 22.24 16.98 -2.23
CA THR A 777 20.83 17.39 -2.37
C THR A 777 20.46 18.39 -1.29
N PHE A 778 19.76 19.45 -1.69
CA PHE A 778 19.06 20.37 -0.80
C PHE A 778 17.57 20.31 -1.11
N ARG A 779 16.72 20.21 -0.09
CA ARG A 779 15.26 20.12 -0.27
C ARG A 779 14.55 20.98 0.76
N VAL A 780 13.46 21.61 0.34
CA VAL A 780 12.51 22.31 1.20
C VAL A 780 11.14 21.69 1.00
N ARG A 781 10.56 21.16 2.05
CA ARG A 781 9.18 20.66 2.06
C ARG A 781 8.26 21.69 2.69
N ASN A 782 7.00 21.74 2.25
CA ASN A 782 5.99 22.70 2.70
C ASN A 782 6.55 24.14 2.65
N LEU A 783 7.02 24.57 1.47
CA LEU A 783 7.68 25.85 1.23
C LEU A 783 6.84 27.04 1.73
N THR A 784 5.51 26.95 1.64
CA THR A 784 4.57 27.97 2.09
C THR A 784 4.36 27.97 3.61
N ASN A 785 4.86 26.98 4.33
CA ASN A 785 4.63 26.75 5.76
C ASN A 785 3.13 26.69 6.11
N ALA A 786 2.35 25.99 5.27
CA ALA A 786 0.93 25.79 5.52
C ALA A 786 0.72 24.92 6.77
N ILE A 787 -0.24 25.30 7.60
CA ILE A 787 -0.77 24.47 8.69
C ILE A 787 -1.98 23.74 8.11
N TYR A 788 -1.99 22.40 8.20
CA TYR A 788 -3.04 21.60 7.58
C TYR A 788 -3.28 20.29 8.33
N ALA A 789 -4.50 19.80 8.26
CA ALA A 789 -4.86 18.46 8.68
C ALA A 789 -4.35 17.46 7.65
N GLN A 790 -3.53 16.50 8.05
CA GLN A 790 -3.01 15.46 7.16
C GLN A 790 -3.95 14.27 7.12
N TRP A 791 -4.41 13.81 8.28
CA TRP A 791 -5.17 12.59 8.43
C TRP A 791 -6.06 12.64 9.68
N ALA A 792 -7.10 11.83 9.69
CA ALA A 792 -7.87 11.53 10.90
C ALA A 792 -7.97 10.01 11.05
N ASP A 793 -7.78 9.49 12.25
CA ASP A 793 -8.09 8.10 12.51
C ASP A 793 -9.62 7.93 12.55
N PRO A 794 -10.21 7.02 11.76
CA PRO A 794 -11.66 6.85 11.73
C PRO A 794 -12.30 6.35 13.05
N GLY A 795 -11.48 5.89 14.00
CA GLY A 795 -11.91 5.53 15.35
C GLY A 795 -11.85 6.69 16.34
N LEU A 796 -11.19 7.80 15.99
CA LEU A 796 -10.84 8.91 16.91
C LEU A 796 -11.35 10.24 16.35
N GLN A 797 -12.61 10.55 16.58
CA GLN A 797 -13.31 11.68 15.95
C GLN A 797 -12.98 13.06 16.54
N ASP A 798 -12.30 13.10 17.71
CA ASP A 798 -12.02 14.32 18.46
C ASP A 798 -10.67 14.94 18.15
N GLN A 799 -9.89 14.34 17.27
CA GLN A 799 -8.51 14.71 17.00
C GLN A 799 -8.09 14.49 15.57
N ILE A 800 -7.04 15.20 15.14
CA ILE A 800 -6.48 15.09 13.79
C ILE A 800 -4.96 15.02 13.84
N LEU A 801 -4.36 14.31 12.91
CA LEU A 801 -2.93 14.40 12.66
C LEU A 801 -2.63 15.67 11.83
N LEU A 802 -1.81 16.55 12.37
CA LEU A 802 -1.34 17.73 11.66
C LEU A 802 -0.19 17.34 10.71
N GLY A 803 -0.17 17.94 9.54
CA GLY A 803 0.94 17.80 8.61
C GLY A 803 2.18 18.58 9.05
N PRO A 804 3.40 18.12 8.66
CA PRO A 804 4.63 18.79 9.08
C PRO A 804 4.74 20.23 8.55
N PRO A 805 5.33 21.14 9.34
CA PRO A 805 5.62 22.49 8.92
C PRO A 805 6.73 22.51 7.86
N ARG A 806 7.13 23.69 7.41
CA ARG A 806 8.26 23.83 6.47
C ARG A 806 9.52 23.21 7.06
N THR A 807 10.09 22.27 6.30
CA THR A 807 11.31 21.53 6.68
C THR A 807 12.38 21.70 5.64
N TYR A 808 13.64 21.83 6.08
CA TYR A 808 14.83 21.91 5.24
C TYR A 808 15.62 20.61 5.39
N GLU A 809 16.07 20.03 4.29
CA GLU A 809 16.86 18.81 4.29
C GLU A 809 18.13 18.97 3.45
N ILE A 810 19.23 18.46 3.96
CA ILE A 810 20.49 18.30 3.24
C ILE A 810 20.80 16.80 3.20
N ALA A 811 21.12 16.27 1.99
CA ALA A 811 21.50 14.89 1.84
C ALA A 811 22.77 14.77 0.96
N ALA A 812 23.55 13.73 1.24
CA ALA A 812 24.67 13.32 0.43
C ALA A 812 24.53 11.84 0.05
N SER A 813 24.73 11.51 -1.22
CA SER A 813 24.72 10.15 -1.76
C SER A 813 26.00 9.88 -2.51
N ALA A 814 26.69 8.81 -2.18
CA ALA A 814 27.92 8.38 -2.88
C ALA A 814 27.68 7.04 -3.58
N ARG A 815 28.23 6.88 -4.80
CA ARG A 815 28.16 5.64 -5.57
C ARG A 815 29.55 5.26 -6.12
N TRP A 816 29.93 3.99 -6.03
CA TRP A 816 31.21 3.45 -6.51
C TRP A 816 31.15 2.00 -6.96
#